data_b9fe12e49cfaa4411b30c558757a1202
#
_entry.id   b9fe12e49cfaa4411b30c558757a1202
#
_cell.length_a   1.000
_cell.length_b   1.000
_cell.length_c   1.000
_cell.angle_alpha   90.00
_cell.angle_beta   90.00
_cell.angle_gamma   90.00
#
_symmetry.space_group_name_H-M   'P 1'
#
loop_
_entity.id
_entity.type
_entity.pdbx_description
1 polymer ?
#
loop_
_entity_poly.entity_id
_entity_poly.type
_entity_poly.pdbx_seq_one_letter_code
_entity_poly.pdbx_strand_id
1 'polypeptide(L)'
;MKRILSLLLCAAMLVSMVVVANADDTVTLRMATGYNSAKTGIVFDSETAGEGVTLADGNTYKAGELKPTWKALEGILGVAFESKYQGNNSTKEFEFWKDRLAEVDMVSGPATTLNEYGETGSLINLAEHMDKLPNFKAYLDANPIVRLSIMGNTTTGAIYFSPYFDGVNDIERMPLMRVDYAVKLLDGEGEFTAEACNDIAAPVYTPYMPTEGKVEIETPNLEGKAIDVVVKDYDAYGNIVAKMNEKGVMSGVEAVNMLREYIDKTYNGYYGTTRSNLFVGQNAAWDVDELVALLRCVVANPQSLNGKDSIQGMYSREDNNNQRRVDLFRFAGSLFGVRGMESRQDYLYFGTDGALKDARQETATYEALAKMHDIAAEGLISKAYIDAANENSSTYLENDNGFVSYDYNQTQTVMNATKLQEGEKYMAIMVPVAKWFDGTEGGVFMRFTESWRSVKTDAWAISKAGVEANPGALDKALALIDYAYSPEGQILMSYGPAAFIKEGETFIFNGKEMPVIADATYAELWDKAKGNYTNYARQYLGSTLSFVKSQAFEYQCTHEVGKEGAGYISTAIGLGTIKHPLLEVAENPWYTSIPTVLPNSKPETDMINSYAELSANGKFSSGKGGENLFVDIIVKGAEKSAEEQAAEVTGAWHGKQYLALRQSAWKKLVSYYESVK
;
A
#
# COMPACT_ATOMS: atom_id res chain seq x y z
N MET A 1 -1.83 9.76 40.04
CA MET A 1 -2.67 10.42 39.04
C MET A 1 -2.71 9.70 37.68
N LYS A 2 -1.59 9.18 37.12
CA LYS A 2 -1.62 8.43 35.83
C LYS A 2 -2.40 7.10 35.85
N ARG A 3 -2.45 6.38 36.95
CA ARG A 3 -3.25 5.12 37.09
C ARG A 3 -4.76 5.33 37.22
N ILE A 4 -5.20 6.54 37.55
CA ILE A 4 -6.62 6.88 37.68
C ILE A 4 -7.22 7.26 36.32
N LEU A 5 -6.40 7.75 35.39
CA LEU A 5 -6.85 8.11 34.03
C LEU A 5 -7.09 6.87 33.16
N SER A 6 -6.25 5.79 33.30
CA SER A 6 -6.46 4.53 32.56
C SER A 6 -7.68 3.75 33.06
N LEU A 7 -7.95 3.79 34.36
CA LEU A 7 -9.16 3.22 34.95
C LEU A 7 -10.43 4.00 34.53
N LEU A 8 -10.31 5.31 34.26
CA LEU A 8 -11.42 6.11 33.75
C LEU A 8 -11.70 5.84 32.26
N LEU A 9 -10.69 5.52 31.45
CA LEU A 9 -10.90 5.12 30.05
C LEU A 9 -11.58 3.74 29.94
N CYS A 10 -11.14 2.75 30.74
CA CYS A 10 -11.80 1.43 30.82
C CYS A 10 -13.19 1.52 31.46
N ALA A 11 -13.39 2.39 32.46
CA ALA A 11 -14.68 2.61 33.09
C ALA A 11 -15.66 3.37 32.20
N ALA A 12 -15.18 4.26 31.31
CA ALA A 12 -16.00 4.93 30.31
C ALA A 12 -16.51 3.95 29.24
N MET A 13 -15.76 2.91 28.91
CA MET A 13 -16.23 1.80 28.05
C MET A 13 -17.29 0.92 28.73
N LEU A 14 -17.27 0.84 30.07
CA LEU A 14 -18.23 0.02 30.82
C LEU A 14 -19.49 0.80 31.27
N VAL A 15 -19.46 2.12 31.33
CA VAL A 15 -20.58 2.96 31.83
C VAL A 15 -21.50 3.45 30.70
N SER A 16 -21.15 3.27 29.43
CA SER A 16 -22.07 3.52 28.32
C SER A 16 -23.13 2.41 28.11
N MET A 17 -23.25 1.47 29.03
CA MET A 17 -24.35 0.52 28.99
C MET A 17 -25.59 1.08 29.69
N VAL A 18 -26.69 0.99 28.92
CA VAL A 18 -28.08 1.17 29.32
C VAL A 18 -28.59 2.61 29.27
N VAL A 19 -28.76 3.10 28.07
CA VAL A 19 -30.02 3.79 27.76
C VAL A 19 -30.96 2.73 27.19
N VAL A 20 -31.87 2.23 28.01
CA VAL A 20 -33.01 1.45 27.53
C VAL A 20 -33.87 2.42 26.72
N ALA A 21 -33.61 2.52 25.42
CA ALA A 21 -34.56 3.15 24.51
C ALA A 21 -35.83 2.26 24.50
N ASN A 22 -36.98 2.87 24.68
CA ASN A 22 -38.25 2.18 24.48
C ASN A 22 -38.27 1.58 23.08
N ALA A 23 -38.61 0.31 22.96
CA ALA A 23 -38.53 -0.47 21.72
C ALA A 23 -39.42 0.05 20.56
N ASP A 24 -40.26 1.05 20.80
CA ASP A 24 -41.20 1.56 19.81
C ASP A 24 -40.69 2.74 18.94
N ASP A 25 -39.49 3.31 19.23
CA ASP A 25 -38.94 4.47 18.51
C ASP A 25 -37.53 4.24 17.93
N THR A 26 -37.06 3.00 17.81
CA THR A 26 -35.71 2.72 17.32
C THR A 26 -35.66 2.91 15.80
N VAL A 27 -34.87 3.89 15.32
CA VAL A 27 -34.64 4.11 13.89
C VAL A 27 -33.87 2.94 13.30
N THR A 28 -34.35 2.39 12.18
CA THR A 28 -33.64 1.36 11.40
C THR A 28 -32.93 2.01 10.23
N LEU A 29 -31.60 1.93 10.18
CA LEU A 29 -30.80 2.37 9.03
C LEU A 29 -30.71 1.26 7.98
N ARG A 30 -31.13 1.59 6.75
CA ARG A 30 -31.11 0.68 5.59
C ARG A 30 -29.79 0.86 4.84
N MET A 31 -28.90 -0.13 4.98
CA MET A 31 -27.49 -0.07 4.61
C MET A 31 -27.20 -0.87 3.34
N ALA A 32 -27.01 -0.20 2.19
CA ALA A 32 -26.49 -0.80 0.96
C ALA A 32 -24.97 -0.58 0.87
N THR A 33 -24.24 -1.00 1.93
CA THR A 33 -22.82 -0.74 2.09
C THR A 33 -22.01 -2.02 2.24
N GLY A 34 -20.92 -2.11 1.49
CA GLY A 34 -19.98 -3.22 1.49
C GLY A 34 -18.84 -2.96 0.51
N TYR A 35 -17.95 -3.94 0.33
CA TYR A 35 -16.79 -3.82 -0.54
C TYR A 35 -16.58 -5.09 -1.36
N ASN A 36 -16.93 -5.06 -2.65
CA ASN A 36 -16.68 -6.05 -3.70
C ASN A 36 -17.17 -7.50 -3.48
N SER A 37 -17.81 -7.82 -2.37
CA SER A 37 -18.25 -9.18 -2.06
C SER A 37 -19.28 -9.18 -0.93
N ALA A 38 -20.23 -10.09 -0.95
CA ALA A 38 -21.21 -10.32 0.12
C ALA A 38 -20.53 -10.53 1.49
N LYS A 39 -19.33 -11.13 1.50
CA LYS A 39 -18.52 -11.35 2.71
C LYS A 39 -18.14 -10.06 3.44
N THR A 40 -18.20 -8.93 2.77
CA THR A 40 -17.79 -7.62 3.32
C THR A 40 -18.95 -6.72 3.73
N GLY A 41 -20.18 -7.22 3.66
CA GLY A 41 -21.37 -6.53 4.15
C GLY A 41 -21.45 -6.51 5.69
N ILE A 42 -22.46 -5.82 6.21
CA ILE A 42 -22.70 -5.67 7.65
C ILE A 42 -23.22 -6.94 8.33
N VAL A 43 -23.79 -7.86 7.56
CA VAL A 43 -24.28 -9.16 8.01
C VAL A 43 -23.40 -10.29 7.52
N PHE A 44 -23.46 -11.44 8.16
CA PHE A 44 -22.81 -12.65 7.67
C PHE A 44 -23.52 -13.15 6.40
N ASP A 45 -22.74 -13.44 5.37
CA ASP A 45 -23.20 -14.17 4.20
C ASP A 45 -23.28 -15.68 4.45
N SER A 46 -23.95 -16.40 3.56
CA SER A 46 -24.17 -17.85 3.71
C SER A 46 -22.89 -18.68 3.62
N GLU A 47 -21.88 -18.21 2.86
CA GLU A 47 -20.62 -18.93 2.71
C GLU A 47 -19.78 -18.80 4.00
N THR A 48 -19.64 -17.57 4.53
CA THR A 48 -18.86 -17.31 5.76
C THR A 48 -19.54 -17.93 6.98
N ALA A 49 -20.87 -17.85 7.07
CA ALA A 49 -21.61 -18.39 8.22
C ALA A 49 -21.73 -19.93 8.19
N GLY A 50 -21.87 -20.53 6.99
CA GLY A 50 -22.21 -21.96 6.88
C GLY A 50 -23.47 -22.31 7.64
N GLU A 51 -23.43 -23.37 8.48
CA GLU A 51 -24.52 -23.75 9.40
C GLU A 51 -24.54 -22.90 10.69
N GLY A 52 -23.47 -22.13 10.92
CA GLY A 52 -23.24 -21.23 12.03
C GLY A 52 -21.76 -21.10 12.35
N VAL A 53 -21.24 -19.86 12.36
CA VAL A 53 -19.84 -19.57 12.69
C VAL A 53 -19.73 -19.11 14.14
N THR A 54 -18.95 -19.84 14.95
CA THR A 54 -18.64 -19.42 16.31
C THR A 54 -17.37 -18.60 16.30
N LEU A 55 -17.41 -17.43 16.96
CA LEU A 55 -16.29 -16.51 17.06
C LEU A 55 -15.68 -16.47 18.46
N ALA A 56 -14.55 -15.75 18.59
CA ALA A 56 -13.77 -15.63 19.81
C ALA A 56 -14.55 -15.01 21.00
N ASP A 57 -15.64 -14.31 20.73
CA ASP A 57 -16.59 -13.82 21.75
C ASP A 57 -17.52 -14.92 22.32
N GLY A 58 -17.39 -16.15 21.84
CA GLY A 58 -18.20 -17.30 22.25
C GLY A 58 -19.60 -17.37 21.61
N ASN A 59 -19.97 -16.39 20.78
CA ASN A 59 -21.27 -16.39 20.11
C ASN A 59 -21.20 -17.13 18.77
N THR A 60 -22.32 -17.76 18.41
CA THR A 60 -22.50 -18.40 17.10
C THR A 60 -23.41 -17.52 16.25
N TYR A 61 -22.93 -17.16 15.07
CA TYR A 61 -23.60 -16.28 14.11
C TYR A 61 -24.07 -17.07 12.89
N LYS A 62 -25.26 -16.74 12.39
CA LYS A 62 -25.85 -17.33 11.19
C LYS A 62 -25.89 -16.33 10.04
N ALA A 63 -26.11 -16.84 8.83
CA ALA A 63 -26.34 -16.00 7.67
C ALA A 63 -27.51 -15.01 7.91
N GLY A 64 -27.30 -13.75 7.54
CA GLY A 64 -28.23 -12.65 7.75
C GLY A 64 -28.14 -11.98 9.12
N GLU A 65 -27.41 -12.54 10.09
CA GLU A 65 -27.18 -11.88 11.39
C GLU A 65 -26.07 -10.83 11.29
N LEU A 66 -26.22 -9.76 12.06
CA LEU A 66 -25.21 -8.70 12.14
C LEU A 66 -23.88 -9.24 12.67
N LYS A 67 -22.80 -8.80 12.04
CA LYS A 67 -21.44 -9.06 12.52
C LYS A 67 -21.17 -8.34 13.85
N PRO A 68 -20.21 -8.82 14.68
CA PRO A 68 -19.97 -8.31 16.03
C PRO A 68 -19.87 -6.80 16.14
N THR A 69 -19.12 -6.14 15.26
CA THR A 69 -18.95 -4.68 15.24
C THR A 69 -20.28 -3.95 15.03
N TRP A 70 -21.10 -4.41 14.10
CA TRP A 70 -22.39 -3.80 13.78
C TRP A 70 -23.42 -4.03 14.88
N LYS A 71 -23.39 -5.19 15.49
CA LYS A 71 -24.22 -5.48 16.67
C LYS A 71 -23.86 -4.59 17.88
N ALA A 72 -22.56 -4.33 18.08
CA ALA A 72 -22.12 -3.38 19.11
C ALA A 72 -22.57 -1.94 18.79
N LEU A 73 -22.49 -1.53 17.52
CA LEU A 73 -22.93 -0.22 17.06
C LEU A 73 -24.43 0.03 17.27
N GLU A 74 -25.29 -1.00 17.17
CA GLU A 74 -26.72 -0.86 17.53
C GLU A 74 -26.89 -0.33 18.95
N GLY A 75 -26.16 -0.92 19.89
CA GLY A 75 -26.22 -0.49 21.29
C GLY A 75 -25.61 0.90 21.54
N ILE A 76 -24.51 1.20 20.87
CA ILE A 76 -23.77 2.47 21.03
C ILE A 76 -24.60 3.65 20.47
N LEU A 77 -25.18 3.48 19.28
CA LEU A 77 -25.87 4.54 18.54
C LEU A 77 -27.39 4.58 18.81
N GLY A 78 -27.92 3.57 19.48
CA GLY A 78 -29.38 3.42 19.69
C GLY A 78 -30.10 3.36 18.34
N VAL A 79 -29.70 2.45 17.47
CA VAL A 79 -30.19 2.29 16.10
C VAL A 79 -30.29 0.80 15.79
N ALA A 80 -31.16 0.41 14.86
CA ALA A 80 -31.15 -0.90 14.24
C ALA A 80 -30.54 -0.82 12.83
N PHE A 81 -29.93 -1.90 12.35
CA PHE A 81 -29.39 -1.96 11.00
C PHE A 81 -30.11 -3.03 10.16
N GLU A 82 -30.48 -2.63 8.96
CA GLU A 82 -30.99 -3.54 7.95
C GLU A 82 -30.03 -3.57 6.74
N SER A 83 -29.49 -4.75 6.43
CA SER A 83 -28.63 -4.88 5.26
C SER A 83 -29.45 -4.90 3.98
N LYS A 84 -29.13 -3.98 3.06
CA LYS A 84 -29.63 -3.92 1.68
C LYS A 84 -28.56 -4.23 0.67
N TYR A 85 -27.33 -4.53 1.13
CA TYR A 85 -26.16 -4.76 0.28
C TYR A 85 -26.34 -6.01 -0.60
N GLN A 86 -26.10 -5.85 -1.91
CA GLN A 86 -26.29 -6.92 -2.92
C GLN A 86 -25.02 -7.78 -3.12
N GLY A 87 -23.93 -7.48 -2.42
CA GLY A 87 -22.67 -8.22 -2.56
C GLY A 87 -21.84 -7.81 -3.78
N ASN A 88 -22.10 -6.65 -4.36
CA ASN A 88 -21.41 -6.15 -5.53
C ASN A 88 -20.19 -5.29 -5.17
N ASN A 89 -19.33 -5.01 -6.16
CA ASN A 89 -18.39 -3.88 -6.04
C ASN A 89 -19.16 -2.55 -6.03
N SER A 90 -18.50 -1.48 -5.59
CA SER A 90 -19.13 -0.17 -5.40
C SER A 90 -19.85 0.37 -6.65
N THR A 91 -19.25 0.17 -7.84
CA THR A 91 -19.85 0.59 -9.12
C THR A 91 -21.18 -0.11 -9.36
N LYS A 92 -21.20 -1.44 -9.31
CA LYS A 92 -22.41 -2.23 -9.53
C LYS A 92 -23.43 -2.04 -8.40
N GLU A 93 -22.97 -1.84 -7.19
CA GLU A 93 -23.86 -1.58 -6.05
C GLU A 93 -24.59 -0.26 -6.24
N PHE A 94 -23.89 0.81 -6.61
CA PHE A 94 -24.52 2.10 -6.88
C PHE A 94 -25.45 2.04 -8.09
N GLU A 95 -25.03 1.39 -9.18
CA GLU A 95 -25.86 1.19 -10.37
C GLU A 95 -27.18 0.47 -10.06
N PHE A 96 -27.15 -0.46 -9.12
CA PHE A 96 -28.36 -1.17 -8.68
C PHE A 96 -29.33 -0.26 -7.90
N TRP A 97 -28.81 0.71 -7.11
CA TRP A 97 -29.60 1.53 -6.22
C TRP A 97 -29.93 2.93 -6.77
N LYS A 98 -29.21 3.46 -7.76
CA LYS A 98 -29.29 4.86 -8.21
C LYS A 98 -30.71 5.35 -8.54
N ASP A 99 -31.56 4.48 -9.05
CA ASP A 99 -32.95 4.78 -9.40
C ASP A 99 -33.94 4.49 -8.25
N ARG A 100 -33.45 3.99 -7.14
CA ARG A 100 -34.22 3.56 -5.95
C ARG A 100 -33.61 4.07 -4.64
N LEU A 101 -32.99 5.22 -4.67
CA LEU A 101 -32.31 5.80 -3.50
C LEU A 101 -33.22 6.01 -2.29
N ALA A 102 -34.54 6.12 -2.48
CA ALA A 102 -35.52 6.21 -1.39
C ALA A 102 -35.65 4.90 -0.56
N GLU A 103 -35.18 3.77 -1.07
CA GLU A 103 -35.25 2.48 -0.38
C GLU A 103 -34.03 2.21 0.54
N VAL A 104 -33.00 3.04 0.48
CA VAL A 104 -31.76 2.92 1.26
C VAL A 104 -31.37 4.23 1.91
N ASP A 105 -30.83 4.19 3.12
CA ASP A 105 -30.36 5.40 3.83
C ASP A 105 -28.88 5.68 3.53
N MET A 106 -28.09 4.60 3.39
CA MET A 106 -26.68 4.70 3.00
C MET A 106 -26.35 3.76 1.85
N VAL A 107 -25.50 4.22 0.93
CA VAL A 107 -25.13 3.46 -0.29
C VAL A 107 -23.66 3.58 -0.60
N SER A 108 -23.03 2.46 -1.02
CA SER A 108 -21.67 2.45 -1.56
C SER A 108 -21.66 2.91 -3.01
N GLY A 109 -20.59 3.60 -3.41
CA GLY A 109 -20.39 4.03 -4.79
C GLY A 109 -18.95 4.48 -5.05
N PRO A 110 -18.56 4.61 -6.34
CA PRO A 110 -17.31 5.27 -6.70
C PRO A 110 -17.38 6.77 -6.36
N ALA A 111 -16.31 7.31 -5.79
CA ALA A 111 -16.22 8.71 -5.36
C ALA A 111 -16.63 9.72 -6.46
N THR A 112 -16.21 9.48 -7.71
CA THR A 112 -16.58 10.33 -8.85
C THR A 112 -18.08 10.33 -9.09
N THR A 113 -18.70 9.13 -9.12
CA THR A 113 -20.15 8.99 -9.30
C THR A 113 -20.93 9.59 -8.13
N LEU A 114 -20.47 9.37 -6.89
CA LEU A 114 -21.10 9.97 -5.71
C LEU A 114 -21.02 11.51 -5.74
N ASN A 115 -19.95 12.10 -6.22
CA ASN A 115 -19.85 13.55 -6.42
C ASN A 115 -20.87 14.04 -7.46
N GLU A 116 -20.98 13.36 -8.62
CA GLU A 116 -21.95 13.72 -9.65
C GLU A 116 -23.39 13.70 -9.13
N TYR A 117 -23.78 12.64 -8.42
CA TYR A 117 -25.11 12.53 -7.83
C TYR A 117 -25.32 13.49 -6.64
N GLY A 118 -24.27 13.76 -5.89
CA GLY A 118 -24.32 14.77 -4.83
C GLY A 118 -24.61 16.17 -5.37
N GLU A 119 -23.96 16.56 -6.47
CA GLU A 119 -24.19 17.86 -7.11
C GLU A 119 -25.61 18.01 -7.69
N THR A 120 -26.25 16.90 -8.05
CA THR A 120 -27.67 16.91 -8.45
C THR A 120 -28.64 16.97 -7.26
N GLY A 121 -28.12 16.93 -6.02
CA GLY A 121 -28.92 16.97 -4.80
C GLY A 121 -29.52 15.61 -4.40
N SER A 122 -29.02 14.51 -4.95
CA SER A 122 -29.47 13.14 -4.62
C SER A 122 -28.86 12.60 -3.32
N LEU A 123 -27.73 13.17 -2.89
CA LEU A 123 -26.99 12.76 -1.69
C LEU A 123 -26.87 13.92 -0.70
N ILE A 124 -26.72 13.60 0.58
CA ILE A 124 -26.51 14.59 1.63
C ILE A 124 -25.11 15.19 1.52
N ASN A 125 -25.02 16.51 1.60
CA ASN A 125 -23.76 17.23 1.69
C ASN A 125 -23.28 17.25 3.16
N LEU A 126 -22.30 16.41 3.50
CA LEU A 126 -21.74 16.30 4.85
C LEU A 126 -21.11 17.62 5.34
N ALA A 127 -20.63 18.46 4.41
CA ALA A 127 -20.05 19.75 4.78
C ALA A 127 -21.07 20.70 5.43
N GLU A 128 -22.36 20.53 5.16
CA GLU A 128 -23.45 21.31 5.78
C GLU A 128 -23.81 20.82 7.20
N HIS A 129 -23.24 19.70 7.62
CA HIS A 129 -23.52 19.03 8.90
C HIS A 129 -22.26 18.86 9.79
N MET A 130 -21.20 19.64 9.55
CA MET A 130 -19.94 19.51 10.30
C MET A 130 -20.08 19.83 11.79
N ASP A 131 -21.12 20.55 12.19
CA ASP A 131 -21.51 20.77 13.59
C ASP A 131 -21.95 19.45 14.28
N LYS A 132 -22.50 18.51 13.52
CA LYS A 132 -22.89 17.16 13.98
C LYS A 132 -21.81 16.10 13.75
N LEU A 133 -20.68 16.48 13.16
CA LEU A 133 -19.58 15.61 12.74
C LEU A 133 -18.23 16.05 13.34
N PRO A 134 -18.13 16.29 14.68
CA PRO A 134 -16.91 16.84 15.28
C PRO A 134 -15.69 15.95 15.14
N ASN A 135 -15.84 14.61 15.24
CA ASN A 135 -14.73 13.66 15.08
C ASN A 135 -14.29 13.56 13.61
N PHE A 136 -15.25 13.48 12.68
CA PHE A 136 -14.96 13.49 11.25
C PHE A 136 -14.24 14.78 10.85
N LYS A 137 -14.75 15.92 11.31
CA LYS A 137 -14.12 17.23 11.08
C LYS A 137 -12.70 17.26 11.62
N ALA A 138 -12.48 16.87 12.88
CA ALA A 138 -11.16 16.85 13.49
C ALA A 138 -10.18 15.93 12.73
N TYR A 139 -10.67 14.79 12.24
CA TYR A 139 -9.88 13.90 11.41
C TYR A 139 -9.48 14.55 10.06
N LEU A 140 -10.42 15.21 9.38
CA LEU A 140 -10.14 15.92 8.13
C LEU A 140 -9.17 17.10 8.32
N ASP A 141 -9.29 17.82 9.43
CA ASP A 141 -8.38 18.92 9.77
C ASP A 141 -6.96 18.42 10.07
N ALA A 142 -6.83 17.24 10.71
CA ALA A 142 -5.55 16.59 10.96
C ALA A 142 -4.94 15.90 9.72
N ASN A 143 -5.78 15.55 8.73
CA ASN A 143 -5.38 14.85 7.51
C ASN A 143 -5.86 15.62 6.26
N PRO A 144 -5.25 16.75 5.93
CA PRO A 144 -5.70 17.62 4.84
C PRO A 144 -5.82 16.90 3.48
N ILE A 145 -4.94 15.94 3.20
CA ILE A 145 -4.99 15.15 1.96
C ILE A 145 -6.29 14.35 1.83
N VAL A 146 -6.85 13.87 2.94
CA VAL A 146 -8.14 13.16 2.94
C VAL A 146 -9.25 14.15 2.59
N ARG A 147 -9.27 15.33 3.22
CA ARG A 147 -10.24 16.38 2.93
C ARG A 147 -10.20 16.79 1.46
N LEU A 148 -9.01 17.03 0.92
CA LEU A 148 -8.83 17.37 -0.49
C LEU A 148 -9.29 16.26 -1.44
N SER A 149 -9.09 14.99 -1.06
CA SER A 149 -9.48 13.84 -1.87
C SER A 149 -10.99 13.61 -1.94
N ILE A 150 -11.76 14.13 -0.97
CA ILE A 150 -13.22 13.91 -0.89
C ILE A 150 -14.05 15.15 -1.21
N MET A 151 -13.43 16.31 -1.41
CA MET A 151 -14.15 17.50 -1.86
C MET A 151 -14.61 17.33 -3.31
N GLY A 152 -15.90 17.21 -3.50
CA GLY A 152 -16.50 17.07 -4.83
C GLY A 152 -16.57 18.38 -5.62
N ASN A 153 -16.56 19.53 -4.93
CA ASN A 153 -16.70 20.83 -5.54
C ASN A 153 -15.79 21.85 -4.87
N THR A 154 -14.85 22.43 -5.63
CA THR A 154 -13.89 23.42 -5.14
C THR A 154 -14.45 24.81 -4.96
N THR A 155 -15.69 25.07 -5.38
CA THR A 155 -16.36 26.36 -5.19
C THR A 155 -17.16 26.37 -3.88
N THR A 156 -17.81 25.26 -3.55
CA THR A 156 -18.70 25.15 -2.40
C THR A 156 -18.08 24.37 -1.23
N GLY A 157 -17.01 23.58 -1.49
CA GLY A 157 -16.42 22.67 -0.53
C GLY A 157 -17.30 21.49 -0.15
N ALA A 158 -18.28 21.18 -0.97
CA ALA A 158 -19.23 20.09 -0.72
C ALA A 158 -18.51 18.75 -0.56
N ILE A 159 -18.97 17.96 0.40
CA ILE A 159 -18.49 16.59 0.69
C ILE A 159 -19.72 15.70 0.70
N TYR A 160 -19.81 14.79 -0.28
CA TYR A 160 -20.99 13.96 -0.47
C TYR A 160 -20.86 12.54 0.06
N PHE A 161 -19.70 12.18 0.60
CA PHE A 161 -19.43 10.82 1.07
C PHE A 161 -18.37 10.77 2.17
N SER A 162 -18.39 9.70 2.96
CA SER A 162 -17.28 9.26 3.79
C SER A 162 -16.36 8.35 2.97
N PRO A 163 -15.04 8.61 2.93
CA PRO A 163 -14.13 7.88 2.04
C PRO A 163 -13.79 6.49 2.59
N TYR A 164 -13.39 5.60 1.69
CA TYR A 164 -12.73 4.36 2.06
C TYR A 164 -11.21 4.50 1.99
N PHE A 165 -10.51 4.07 3.03
CA PHE A 165 -9.05 4.00 3.03
C PHE A 165 -8.54 3.08 4.15
N ASP A 166 -7.37 2.47 3.89
CA ASP A 166 -6.74 1.54 4.82
C ASP A 166 -5.68 2.22 5.71
N GLY A 167 -5.46 3.50 5.54
CA GLY A 167 -4.47 4.33 6.23
C GLY A 167 -4.08 5.52 5.37
N VAL A 168 -3.38 6.50 5.98
CA VAL A 168 -2.84 7.68 5.29
C VAL A 168 -1.35 7.74 5.56
N ASN A 169 -0.55 7.94 4.52
CA ASN A 169 0.91 7.97 4.59
C ASN A 169 1.54 6.67 5.12
N ASP A 170 0.84 5.56 4.97
CA ASP A 170 1.31 4.22 5.27
C ASP A 170 1.92 3.56 4.05
N ILE A 171 2.94 2.73 4.25
CA ILE A 171 3.44 1.89 3.17
C ILE A 171 2.45 0.75 2.93
N GLU A 172 1.93 0.69 1.70
CA GLU A 172 1.03 -0.39 1.27
C GLU A 172 1.81 -1.59 0.74
N ARG A 173 2.83 -1.33 -0.07
CA ARG A 173 3.64 -2.34 -0.76
C ARG A 173 5.11 -2.02 -0.63
N MET A 174 5.94 -3.06 -0.64
CA MET A 174 7.39 -2.95 -0.49
C MET A 174 8.09 -4.16 -1.11
N PRO A 175 9.42 -4.15 -1.24
CA PRO A 175 10.16 -5.33 -1.63
C PRO A 175 9.98 -6.45 -0.60
N LEU A 176 9.65 -7.65 -1.06
CA LEU A 176 9.58 -8.87 -0.27
C LEU A 176 10.52 -9.90 -0.85
N MET A 177 11.29 -10.57 0.02
CA MET A 177 12.39 -11.46 -0.39
C MET A 177 12.34 -12.80 0.36
N ARG A 178 12.74 -13.88 -0.30
CA ARG A 178 13.15 -15.14 0.34
C ARG A 178 14.48 -14.89 1.05
N VAL A 179 14.40 -14.47 2.31
CA VAL A 179 15.59 -14.08 3.08
C VAL A 179 16.47 -15.27 3.42
N ASP A 180 15.91 -16.45 3.51
CA ASP A 180 16.66 -17.71 3.68
C ASP A 180 17.64 -17.98 2.52
N TYR A 181 17.30 -17.60 1.28
CA TYR A 181 18.22 -17.69 0.15
C TYR A 181 19.39 -16.70 0.30
N ALA A 182 19.10 -15.46 0.67
CA ALA A 182 20.14 -14.45 0.88
C ALA A 182 21.09 -14.88 2.02
N VAL A 183 20.54 -15.38 3.14
CA VAL A 183 21.32 -15.91 4.28
C VAL A 183 22.20 -17.08 3.83
N LYS A 184 21.61 -18.06 3.14
CA LYS A 184 22.37 -19.24 2.67
C LYS A 184 23.52 -18.88 1.72
N LEU A 185 23.29 -17.92 0.81
CA LEU A 185 24.32 -17.44 -0.12
C LEU A 185 25.41 -16.63 0.56
N LEU A 186 25.07 -15.73 1.48
CA LEU A 186 25.99 -14.70 1.95
C LEU A 186 26.64 -15.04 3.29
N ASP A 187 25.91 -15.69 4.21
CA ASP A 187 26.35 -15.96 5.58
C ASP A 187 26.78 -17.41 5.78
N GLY A 188 26.22 -18.33 4.98
CA GLY A 188 26.51 -19.74 5.11
C GLY A 188 27.95 -20.06 4.76
N GLU A 189 28.57 -20.93 5.54
CA GLU A 189 29.81 -21.62 5.18
C GLU A 189 29.55 -22.76 4.15
N GLY A 190 28.28 -22.85 3.67
CA GLY A 190 27.87 -23.89 2.74
C GLY A 190 28.67 -23.87 1.47
N GLU A 191 29.16 -25.05 1.08
CA GLU A 191 29.91 -25.23 -0.15
C GLU A 191 28.98 -25.07 -1.35
N PHE A 192 29.02 -23.88 -1.95
CA PHE A 192 28.54 -23.72 -3.30
C PHE A 192 29.61 -24.33 -4.20
N THR A 193 29.28 -25.42 -4.89
CA THR A 193 30.25 -26.11 -5.76
C THR A 193 29.99 -25.71 -7.22
N ALA A 194 31.05 -25.73 -8.00
CA ALA A 194 30.97 -25.43 -9.44
C ALA A 194 30.07 -26.42 -10.20
N GLU A 195 29.95 -27.65 -9.71
CA GLU A 195 29.10 -28.69 -10.29
C GLU A 195 27.59 -28.45 -10.01
N ALA A 196 27.27 -27.70 -8.96
CA ALA A 196 25.89 -27.43 -8.51
C ALA A 196 25.41 -26.02 -8.89
N CYS A 197 26.15 -25.30 -9.73
CA CYS A 197 25.73 -23.97 -10.20
C CYS A 197 25.69 -23.86 -11.72
N ASN A 198 24.97 -22.90 -12.20
CA ASN A 198 24.94 -22.48 -13.60
C ASN A 198 25.99 -21.38 -13.84
N ASP A 199 26.39 -21.21 -15.09
CA ASP A 199 27.18 -20.07 -15.51
C ASP A 199 26.27 -18.86 -15.70
N ILE A 200 26.76 -17.69 -15.30
CA ILE A 200 26.18 -16.40 -15.63
C ILE A 200 26.73 -16.02 -16.99
N ALA A 201 25.85 -15.81 -17.96
CA ALA A 201 26.22 -15.29 -19.28
C ALA A 201 26.87 -13.90 -19.16
N ALA A 202 27.45 -13.40 -20.24
CA ALA A 202 28.02 -12.04 -20.26
C ALA A 202 26.96 -11.02 -19.81
N PRO A 203 27.22 -10.25 -18.74
CA PRO A 203 26.26 -9.29 -18.21
C PRO A 203 25.91 -8.19 -19.21
N VAL A 204 24.68 -7.73 -19.18
CA VAL A 204 24.13 -6.65 -20.02
C VAL A 204 23.89 -5.38 -19.20
N TYR A 205 23.34 -5.53 -18.01
CA TYR A 205 23.08 -4.42 -17.10
C TYR A 205 24.38 -3.73 -16.68
N THR A 206 24.42 -2.42 -16.82
CA THR A 206 25.56 -1.58 -16.45
C THR A 206 25.30 -0.83 -15.14
N PRO A 207 26.33 -0.48 -14.35
CA PRO A 207 26.16 0.19 -13.07
C PRO A 207 25.28 1.43 -13.16
N TYR A 208 24.43 1.61 -12.18
CA TYR A 208 23.60 2.80 -11.95
C TYR A 208 24.16 3.65 -10.79
N MET A 209 24.68 2.98 -9.77
CA MET A 209 25.31 3.60 -8.61
C MET A 209 26.75 4.01 -8.91
N PRO A 210 27.39 4.87 -8.07
CA PRO A 210 28.78 5.25 -8.24
C PRO A 210 29.73 4.07 -8.35
N THR A 211 30.84 4.28 -9.08
CA THR A 211 31.92 3.30 -9.22
C THR A 211 33.14 3.64 -8.36
N GLU A 212 33.19 4.83 -7.81
CA GLU A 212 34.26 5.37 -6.95
C GLU A 212 33.68 6.32 -5.90
N GLY A 213 34.48 6.65 -4.90
CA GLY A 213 34.12 7.56 -3.80
C GLY A 213 33.37 6.84 -2.66
N LYS A 214 32.79 7.65 -1.77
CA LYS A 214 32.07 7.14 -0.58
C LYS A 214 30.66 7.72 -0.53
N VAL A 215 29.73 6.88 -0.08
CA VAL A 215 28.35 7.27 0.20
C VAL A 215 28.02 6.93 1.64
N GLU A 216 27.50 7.89 2.38
CA GLU A 216 26.99 7.71 3.74
C GLU A 216 25.49 7.47 3.68
N ILE A 217 25.02 6.42 4.35
CA ILE A 217 23.63 6.00 4.33
C ILE A 217 23.12 5.96 5.77
N GLU A 218 22.15 6.80 6.07
CA GLU A 218 21.45 6.75 7.34
C GLU A 218 20.59 5.49 7.42
N THR A 219 20.75 4.73 8.50
CA THR A 219 19.96 3.54 8.78
C THR A 219 19.28 3.68 10.13
N PRO A 220 18.01 3.25 10.28
CA PRO A 220 17.36 3.31 11.56
C PRO A 220 17.95 2.30 12.55
N ASN A 221 18.13 2.75 13.80
CA ASN A 221 18.42 1.90 14.94
C ASN A 221 17.23 1.94 15.89
N LEU A 222 16.37 0.91 15.83
CA LEU A 222 15.14 0.88 16.64
C LEU A 222 15.41 0.61 18.13
N GLU A 223 16.46 -0.13 18.47
CA GLU A 223 16.78 -0.42 19.87
C GLU A 223 17.14 0.86 20.62
N GLY A 224 18.00 1.69 20.02
CA GLY A 224 18.39 2.97 20.57
C GLY A 224 17.50 4.14 20.19
N LYS A 225 16.53 3.96 19.27
CA LYS A 225 15.78 5.04 18.61
C LYS A 225 16.71 6.11 18.00
N ALA A 226 17.84 5.67 17.50
CA ALA A 226 18.89 6.48 16.92
C ALA A 226 19.00 6.20 15.41
N ILE A 227 19.75 7.05 14.72
CA ILE A 227 20.13 6.85 13.33
C ILE A 227 21.60 6.45 13.35
N ASP A 228 21.90 5.27 12.77
CA ASP A 228 23.26 4.85 12.49
C ASP A 228 23.64 5.26 11.07
N VAL A 229 24.93 5.45 10.82
CA VAL A 229 25.45 5.75 9.49
C VAL A 229 26.25 4.56 8.99
N VAL A 230 25.83 4.01 7.86
CA VAL A 230 26.58 2.97 7.12
C VAL A 230 27.35 3.66 6.01
N VAL A 231 28.66 3.45 5.99
CA VAL A 231 29.52 3.99 4.94
C VAL A 231 29.75 2.93 3.86
N LYS A 232 29.38 3.27 2.64
CA LYS A 232 29.65 2.50 1.43
C LYS A 232 30.87 3.10 0.72
N ASP A 233 32.00 2.41 0.78
CA ASP A 233 33.29 2.86 0.24
C ASP A 233 33.60 2.15 -1.09
N TYR A 234 33.23 2.76 -2.20
CA TYR A 234 33.50 2.19 -3.52
C TYR A 234 35.02 2.21 -3.87
N ASP A 235 35.83 3.06 -3.22
CA ASP A 235 37.28 3.08 -3.46
C ASP A 235 37.96 1.80 -2.94
N ALA A 236 37.33 1.10 -1.99
CA ALA A 236 37.87 -0.12 -1.41
C ALA A 236 37.76 -1.37 -2.30
N TYR A 237 36.75 -1.42 -3.20
CA TYR A 237 36.52 -2.55 -4.10
C TYR A 237 36.10 -2.17 -5.51
N GLY A 238 35.43 -1.07 -5.68
CA GLY A 238 34.69 -0.67 -6.86
C GLY A 238 33.20 -1.06 -6.77
N ASN A 239 32.43 -0.72 -7.80
CA ASN A 239 31.06 -1.14 -7.93
C ASN A 239 30.95 -2.63 -8.29
N ILE A 240 30.12 -3.39 -7.60
CA ILE A 240 30.01 -4.86 -7.77
C ILE A 240 29.56 -5.24 -9.18
N VAL A 241 28.60 -4.52 -9.76
CA VAL A 241 28.13 -4.76 -11.14
C VAL A 241 29.26 -4.48 -12.14
N ALA A 242 29.99 -3.37 -11.96
CA ALA A 242 31.15 -3.07 -12.83
C ALA A 242 32.19 -4.21 -12.79
N LYS A 243 32.50 -4.74 -11.59
CA LYS A 243 33.45 -5.83 -11.42
C LYS A 243 32.98 -7.14 -12.03
N MET A 244 31.70 -7.49 -11.87
CA MET A 244 31.13 -8.67 -12.53
C MET A 244 31.12 -8.51 -14.05
N ASN A 245 30.83 -7.33 -14.57
CA ASN A 245 30.84 -7.05 -16.00
C ASN A 245 32.28 -7.12 -16.60
N GLU A 246 33.27 -6.61 -15.86
CA GLU A 246 34.69 -6.73 -16.23
C GLU A 246 35.13 -8.21 -16.30
N LYS A 247 34.66 -9.03 -15.37
CA LYS A 247 34.93 -10.48 -15.37
C LYS A 247 34.26 -11.17 -16.57
N GLY A 248 33.09 -10.74 -17.00
CA GLY A 248 32.33 -11.33 -18.09
C GLY A 248 31.62 -12.63 -17.67
N VAL A 249 31.76 -13.71 -18.46
CA VAL A 249 31.19 -15.02 -18.12
C VAL A 249 31.84 -15.56 -16.85
N MET A 250 31.03 -16.00 -15.90
CA MET A 250 31.50 -16.55 -14.61
C MET A 250 30.54 -17.61 -14.10
N SER A 251 31.03 -18.50 -13.24
CA SER A 251 30.16 -19.45 -12.53
C SER A 251 29.37 -18.78 -11.41
N GLY A 252 28.24 -19.40 -11.03
CA GLY A 252 27.45 -18.92 -9.90
C GLY A 252 28.24 -18.87 -8.58
N VAL A 253 29.22 -19.77 -8.38
CA VAL A 253 30.11 -19.77 -7.21
C VAL A 253 31.04 -18.55 -7.23
N GLU A 254 31.64 -18.24 -8.38
CA GLU A 254 32.49 -17.04 -8.52
C GLU A 254 31.70 -15.78 -8.21
N ALA A 255 30.48 -15.68 -8.72
CA ALA A 255 29.59 -14.52 -8.45
C ALA A 255 29.31 -14.35 -6.95
N VAL A 256 28.99 -15.43 -6.24
CA VAL A 256 28.77 -15.41 -4.77
C VAL A 256 30.03 -14.93 -4.04
N ASN A 257 31.20 -15.46 -4.40
CA ASN A 257 32.45 -15.05 -3.77
C ASN A 257 32.80 -13.58 -4.04
N MET A 258 32.55 -13.09 -5.27
CA MET A 258 32.72 -11.67 -5.60
C MET A 258 31.77 -10.77 -4.78
N LEU A 259 30.50 -11.15 -4.61
CA LEU A 259 29.55 -10.39 -3.83
C LEU A 259 29.91 -10.38 -2.32
N ARG A 260 30.33 -11.51 -1.77
CA ARG A 260 30.83 -11.60 -0.38
C ARG A 260 32.03 -10.69 -0.14
N GLU A 261 33.04 -10.77 -1.04
CA GLU A 261 34.23 -9.93 -0.97
C GLU A 261 33.90 -8.44 -1.10
N TYR A 262 32.99 -8.10 -2.01
CA TYR A 262 32.49 -6.75 -2.15
C TYR A 262 31.88 -6.23 -0.85
N ILE A 263 30.98 -6.99 -0.22
CA ILE A 263 30.34 -6.59 1.04
C ILE A 263 31.39 -6.38 2.12
N ASP A 264 32.34 -7.30 2.29
CA ASP A 264 33.37 -7.20 3.30
C ASP A 264 34.25 -5.95 3.11
N LYS A 265 34.63 -5.64 1.88
CA LYS A 265 35.53 -4.51 1.59
C LYS A 265 34.81 -3.17 1.54
N THR A 266 33.72 -3.09 0.78
CA THR A 266 32.99 -1.84 0.57
C THR A 266 32.35 -1.31 1.85
N TYR A 267 31.93 -2.19 2.73
CA TYR A 267 31.36 -1.85 4.02
C TYR A 267 32.36 -1.98 5.18
N ASN A 268 33.65 -2.16 4.88
CA ASN A 268 34.73 -2.26 5.86
C ASN A 268 34.42 -3.23 7.02
N GLY A 269 33.85 -4.41 6.67
CA GLY A 269 33.47 -5.44 7.63
C GLY A 269 32.28 -5.10 8.54
N TYR A 270 31.52 -4.06 8.25
CA TYR A 270 30.40 -3.61 9.06
C TYR A 270 29.39 -4.72 9.36
N TYR A 271 29.10 -5.58 8.39
CA TYR A 271 28.16 -6.69 8.53
C TYR A 271 28.77 -7.95 9.12
N GLY A 272 30.10 -8.03 9.27
CA GLY A 272 30.79 -9.20 9.80
C GLY A 272 30.47 -10.49 9.03
N THR A 273 30.11 -11.56 9.76
CA THR A 273 29.73 -12.84 9.17
C THR A 273 28.27 -12.88 8.69
N THR A 274 27.44 -11.89 9.04
CA THR A 274 26.04 -11.77 8.64
C THR A 274 25.89 -10.80 7.47
N ARG A 275 26.56 -11.12 6.34
CA ARG A 275 26.58 -10.28 5.12
C ARG A 275 25.20 -10.07 4.53
N SER A 276 24.28 -11.02 4.75
CA SER A 276 22.88 -10.92 4.34
C SER A 276 22.18 -9.71 4.95
N ASN A 277 22.65 -9.18 6.07
CA ASN A 277 22.10 -7.97 6.69
C ASN A 277 22.23 -6.72 5.80
N LEU A 278 23.10 -6.75 4.78
CA LEU A 278 23.08 -5.73 3.73
C LEU A 278 21.68 -5.58 3.12
N PHE A 279 20.92 -6.69 2.98
CA PHE A 279 19.59 -6.74 2.35
C PHE A 279 18.47 -6.84 3.38
N VAL A 280 18.63 -7.71 4.38
CA VAL A 280 17.53 -8.15 5.25
C VAL A 280 17.60 -7.62 6.68
N GLY A 281 18.73 -7.03 7.10
CA GLY A 281 18.93 -6.51 8.44
C GLY A 281 18.22 -5.18 8.69
N GLN A 282 18.16 -4.79 9.96
CA GLN A 282 17.65 -3.47 10.36
C GLN A 282 18.49 -2.33 9.78
N ASN A 283 19.78 -2.57 9.64
CA ASN A 283 20.77 -1.67 9.07
C ASN A 283 21.06 -1.96 7.59
N ALA A 284 20.10 -2.59 6.90
CA ALA A 284 20.20 -2.84 5.47
C ALA A 284 20.45 -1.54 4.70
N ALA A 285 21.38 -1.56 3.74
CA ALA A 285 21.80 -0.39 2.98
C ALA A 285 21.93 -0.68 1.47
N TRP A 286 21.24 -1.72 1.00
CA TRP A 286 21.31 -2.19 -0.38
C TRP A 286 20.74 -1.18 -1.39
N ASP A 287 21.27 -1.26 -2.59
CA ASP A 287 20.85 -0.51 -3.77
C ASP A 287 20.56 -1.44 -4.96
N VAL A 288 20.21 -0.85 -6.10
CA VAL A 288 19.86 -1.60 -7.31
C VAL A 288 21.02 -2.43 -7.85
N ASP A 289 22.27 -1.92 -7.81
CA ASP A 289 23.43 -2.65 -8.33
C ASP A 289 23.74 -3.90 -7.48
N GLU A 290 23.59 -3.77 -6.15
CA GLU A 290 23.73 -4.88 -5.22
C GLU A 290 22.59 -5.88 -5.37
N LEU A 291 21.35 -5.41 -5.61
CA LEU A 291 20.24 -6.32 -5.90
C LEU A 291 20.49 -7.11 -7.20
N VAL A 292 20.98 -6.46 -8.26
CA VAL A 292 21.32 -7.15 -9.52
C VAL A 292 22.40 -8.18 -9.29
N ALA A 293 23.45 -7.87 -8.53
CA ALA A 293 24.48 -8.83 -8.16
C ALA A 293 23.92 -10.02 -7.38
N LEU A 294 23.04 -9.77 -6.41
CA LEU A 294 22.37 -10.83 -5.64
C LEU A 294 21.45 -11.67 -6.53
N LEU A 295 20.69 -11.04 -7.44
CA LEU A 295 19.84 -11.74 -8.41
C LEU A 295 20.66 -12.69 -9.30
N ARG A 296 21.82 -12.24 -9.81
CA ARG A 296 22.74 -13.07 -10.58
C ARG A 296 23.19 -14.29 -9.77
N CYS A 297 23.56 -14.07 -8.48
CA CYS A 297 23.95 -15.16 -7.58
C CYS A 297 22.81 -16.16 -7.35
N VAL A 298 21.58 -15.69 -7.11
CA VAL A 298 20.41 -16.54 -6.82
C VAL A 298 20.03 -17.36 -8.06
N VAL A 299 19.88 -16.71 -9.22
CA VAL A 299 19.45 -17.37 -10.46
C VAL A 299 20.48 -18.40 -10.95
N ALA A 300 21.76 -18.17 -10.67
CA ALA A 300 22.83 -19.10 -11.04
C ALA A 300 23.02 -20.27 -10.05
N ASN A 301 22.41 -20.25 -8.85
CA ASN A 301 22.62 -21.30 -7.83
C ASN A 301 21.32 -22.00 -7.40
N PRO A 302 20.38 -22.38 -8.30
CA PRO A 302 19.09 -22.94 -7.91
C PRO A 302 19.26 -24.29 -7.19
N GLN A 303 20.14 -25.20 -7.67
CA GLN A 303 20.34 -26.50 -7.07
C GLN A 303 20.81 -26.40 -5.61
N SER A 304 21.69 -25.44 -5.31
CA SER A 304 22.21 -25.23 -3.95
C SER A 304 21.16 -24.56 -3.04
N LEU A 305 20.25 -23.76 -3.58
CA LEU A 305 19.25 -23.02 -2.79
C LEU A 305 18.00 -23.85 -2.50
N ASN A 306 17.37 -24.41 -3.53
CA ASN A 306 16.10 -25.13 -3.42
C ASN A 306 16.09 -26.54 -4.04
N GLY A 307 17.20 -27.00 -4.61
CA GLY A 307 17.29 -28.31 -5.25
C GLY A 307 16.56 -28.41 -6.59
N LYS A 308 16.24 -27.29 -7.25
CA LYS A 308 15.54 -27.23 -8.52
C LYS A 308 16.42 -26.69 -9.65
N ASP A 309 15.88 -26.72 -10.86
CA ASP A 309 16.63 -26.31 -12.06
C ASP A 309 16.63 -24.79 -12.27
N SER A 310 15.71 -24.05 -11.63
CA SER A 310 15.60 -22.61 -11.81
C SER A 310 14.98 -21.89 -10.61
N ILE A 311 15.36 -20.62 -10.45
CA ILE A 311 14.71 -19.67 -9.56
C ILE A 311 14.37 -18.42 -10.37
N GLN A 312 13.16 -17.89 -10.20
CA GLN A 312 12.74 -16.60 -10.75
C GLN A 312 13.30 -15.49 -9.86
N GLY A 313 14.17 -14.66 -10.39
CA GLY A 313 14.81 -13.58 -9.63
C GLY A 313 13.79 -12.59 -9.10
N MET A 314 13.33 -11.66 -9.94
CA MET A 314 12.19 -10.80 -9.67
C MET A 314 10.91 -11.43 -10.23
N TYR A 315 9.88 -11.54 -9.40
CA TYR A 315 8.60 -12.15 -9.80
C TYR A 315 7.42 -11.41 -9.19
N SER A 316 6.20 -11.69 -9.64
CA SER A 316 4.96 -11.21 -9.00
C SER A 316 4.11 -12.38 -8.54
N ARG A 317 3.53 -12.27 -7.35
CA ARG A 317 2.49 -13.19 -6.89
C ARG A 317 1.14 -12.95 -7.57
N GLU A 318 0.91 -11.74 -8.04
CA GLU A 318 -0.38 -11.32 -8.58
C GLU A 318 -0.64 -11.91 -9.98
N ASP A 319 -1.85 -12.41 -10.22
CA ASP A 319 -2.30 -12.84 -11.55
C ASP A 319 -2.97 -11.72 -12.35
N ASN A 320 -3.26 -10.61 -11.70
CA ASN A 320 -3.87 -9.44 -12.31
C ASN A 320 -2.80 -8.59 -13.03
N ASN A 321 -2.89 -8.50 -14.35
CA ASN A 321 -1.94 -7.72 -15.16
C ASN A 321 -1.79 -6.27 -14.71
N ASN A 322 -2.90 -5.60 -14.41
CA ASN A 322 -2.84 -4.22 -13.95
C ASN A 322 -2.01 -4.11 -12.67
N GLN A 323 -2.28 -4.97 -11.69
CA GLN A 323 -1.58 -4.93 -10.42
C GLN A 323 -0.09 -5.28 -10.57
N ARG A 324 0.26 -6.29 -11.38
CA ARG A 324 1.66 -6.63 -11.67
C ARG A 324 2.43 -5.48 -12.29
N ARG A 325 1.85 -4.82 -13.29
CA ARG A 325 2.47 -3.65 -13.94
C ARG A 325 2.71 -2.51 -12.95
N VAL A 326 1.69 -2.20 -12.14
CA VAL A 326 1.80 -1.16 -11.10
C VAL A 326 2.91 -1.50 -10.11
N ASP A 327 3.00 -2.75 -9.66
CA ASP A 327 4.04 -3.16 -8.71
C ASP A 327 5.43 -3.14 -9.34
N LEU A 328 5.56 -3.55 -10.59
CA LEU A 328 6.83 -3.47 -11.32
C LEU A 328 7.29 -2.01 -11.48
N PHE A 329 6.38 -1.10 -11.80
CA PHE A 329 6.72 0.32 -11.95
C PHE A 329 7.08 0.96 -10.62
N ARG A 330 6.37 0.64 -9.53
CA ARG A 330 6.71 1.08 -8.18
C ARG A 330 8.07 0.55 -7.75
N PHE A 331 8.37 -0.71 -8.07
CA PHE A 331 9.66 -1.28 -7.78
C PHE A 331 10.77 -0.57 -8.57
N ALA A 332 10.58 -0.36 -9.87
CA ALA A 332 11.52 0.40 -10.70
C ALA A 332 11.73 1.82 -10.14
N GLY A 333 10.65 2.53 -9.78
CA GLY A 333 10.74 3.85 -9.13
C GLY A 333 11.56 3.82 -7.85
N SER A 334 11.34 2.82 -6.99
CA SER A 334 12.11 2.67 -5.74
C SER A 334 13.58 2.35 -5.99
N LEU A 335 13.89 1.50 -6.97
CA LEU A 335 15.27 1.09 -7.30
C LEU A 335 16.10 2.24 -7.87
N PHE A 336 15.48 3.08 -8.71
CA PHE A 336 16.17 4.13 -9.44
C PHE A 336 15.90 5.54 -8.91
N GLY A 337 15.15 5.67 -7.82
CA GLY A 337 14.84 6.98 -7.22
C GLY A 337 13.92 7.86 -8.07
N VAL A 338 13.13 7.28 -8.96
CA VAL A 338 12.23 7.98 -9.88
C VAL A 338 10.80 7.96 -9.33
N ARG A 339 10.17 9.14 -9.31
CA ARG A 339 8.80 9.33 -8.78
C ARG A 339 7.73 9.21 -9.88
N GLY A 340 6.50 8.93 -9.41
CA GLY A 340 5.32 8.99 -10.25
C GLY A 340 5.17 7.85 -11.26
N MET A 341 5.93 6.77 -11.15
CA MET A 341 5.80 5.62 -12.05
C MET A 341 4.53 4.79 -11.76
N GLU A 342 3.63 5.30 -10.95
CA GLU A 342 2.40 4.64 -10.55
C GLU A 342 1.18 5.12 -11.34
N SER A 343 0.53 4.21 -12.06
CA SER A 343 -0.61 4.52 -12.92
C SER A 343 -1.90 4.92 -12.18
N ARG A 344 -2.06 4.54 -10.91
CA ARG A 344 -3.27 4.87 -10.13
C ARG A 344 -3.46 6.38 -9.90
N GLN A 345 -2.37 7.14 -10.00
CA GLN A 345 -2.35 8.58 -9.84
C GLN A 345 -2.07 9.30 -11.16
N ASP A 346 -2.38 8.68 -12.29
CA ASP A 346 -2.11 9.19 -13.62
C ASP A 346 -0.63 9.55 -13.85
N TYR A 347 0.29 8.80 -13.20
CA TYR A 347 1.73 9.06 -13.23
C TYR A 347 2.14 10.44 -12.69
N LEU A 348 1.27 11.08 -11.92
CA LEU A 348 1.54 12.38 -11.31
C LEU A 348 2.27 12.22 -9.97
N TYR A 349 3.11 13.20 -9.65
CA TYR A 349 3.80 13.28 -8.36
C TYR A 349 4.14 14.73 -8.01
N PHE A 350 4.49 15.00 -6.77
CA PHE A 350 5.04 16.29 -6.37
C PHE A 350 6.56 16.26 -6.38
N GLY A 351 7.19 17.22 -7.05
CA GLY A 351 8.62 17.46 -6.93
C GLY A 351 9.00 18.04 -5.56
N THR A 352 10.28 18.09 -5.26
CA THR A 352 10.82 18.74 -4.06
C THR A 352 10.53 20.23 -4.01
N ASP A 353 10.33 20.86 -5.17
CA ASP A 353 9.86 22.24 -5.33
C ASP A 353 8.36 22.44 -5.04
N GLY A 354 7.63 21.37 -4.69
CA GLY A 354 6.19 21.38 -4.45
C GLY A 354 5.34 21.46 -5.72
N ALA A 355 5.93 21.48 -6.90
CA ALA A 355 5.20 21.49 -8.14
C ALA A 355 4.66 20.10 -8.48
N LEU A 356 3.42 20.03 -8.99
CA LEU A 356 2.88 18.82 -9.58
C LEU A 356 3.60 18.53 -10.90
N LYS A 357 4.13 17.32 -11.04
CA LYS A 357 4.89 16.83 -12.20
C LYS A 357 4.25 15.54 -12.73
N ASP A 358 4.69 15.12 -13.94
CA ASP A 358 4.20 13.91 -14.61
C ASP A 358 5.41 13.06 -15.04
N ALA A 359 5.56 11.90 -14.46
CA ALA A 359 6.67 10.98 -14.70
C ALA A 359 6.83 10.59 -16.18
N ARG A 360 5.75 10.58 -16.95
CA ARG A 360 5.77 10.28 -18.39
C ARG A 360 6.53 11.31 -19.22
N GLN A 361 6.79 12.49 -18.64
CA GLN A 361 7.52 13.59 -19.29
C GLN A 361 8.98 13.71 -18.81
N GLU A 362 9.40 12.84 -17.89
CA GLU A 362 10.72 12.91 -17.27
C GLU A 362 11.71 11.95 -17.95
N THR A 363 12.88 12.47 -18.34
CA THR A 363 13.96 11.66 -18.93
C THR A 363 14.38 10.52 -18.02
N ALA A 364 14.51 10.78 -16.71
CA ALA A 364 14.91 9.77 -15.73
C ALA A 364 13.95 8.55 -15.66
N THR A 365 12.67 8.74 -15.98
CA THR A 365 11.72 7.63 -16.08
C THR A 365 12.13 6.64 -17.17
N TYR A 366 12.51 7.13 -18.34
CA TYR A 366 12.90 6.28 -19.46
C TYR A 366 14.29 5.69 -19.29
N GLU A 367 15.21 6.38 -18.62
CA GLU A 367 16.50 5.83 -18.20
C GLU A 367 16.31 4.65 -17.23
N ALA A 368 15.42 4.79 -16.24
CA ALA A 368 15.09 3.71 -15.32
C ALA A 368 14.45 2.50 -16.04
N LEU A 369 13.56 2.74 -17.01
CA LEU A 369 12.96 1.67 -17.80
C LEU A 369 13.97 0.97 -18.71
N ALA A 370 14.93 1.68 -19.28
CA ALA A 370 16.02 1.08 -20.04
C ALA A 370 16.90 0.19 -19.15
N LYS A 371 17.19 0.62 -17.92
CA LYS A 371 17.89 -0.22 -16.94
C LYS A 371 17.08 -1.47 -16.56
N MET A 372 15.76 -1.34 -16.41
CA MET A 372 14.88 -2.51 -16.17
C MET A 372 14.89 -3.47 -17.36
N HIS A 373 14.97 -2.96 -18.60
CA HIS A 373 15.17 -3.79 -19.77
C HIS A 373 16.48 -4.60 -19.70
N ASP A 374 17.58 -3.96 -19.34
CA ASP A 374 18.88 -4.67 -19.19
C ASP A 374 18.80 -5.79 -18.16
N ILE A 375 18.15 -5.56 -17.00
CA ILE A 375 17.91 -6.57 -15.98
C ILE A 375 17.05 -7.73 -16.53
N ALA A 376 16.01 -7.39 -17.30
CA ALA A 376 15.13 -8.38 -17.92
C ALA A 376 15.85 -9.18 -19.02
N ALA A 377 16.73 -8.55 -19.81
CA ALA A 377 17.52 -9.20 -20.85
C ALA A 377 18.52 -10.21 -20.30
N GLU A 378 18.98 -10.04 -19.06
CA GLU A 378 19.77 -11.05 -18.34
C GLU A 378 18.93 -12.22 -17.79
N GLY A 379 17.58 -12.19 -17.93
CA GLY A 379 16.70 -13.21 -17.38
C GLY A 379 16.49 -13.09 -15.86
N LEU A 380 16.82 -11.96 -15.25
CA LEU A 380 16.70 -11.72 -13.81
C LEU A 380 15.30 -11.28 -13.40
N ILE A 381 14.43 -10.91 -14.36
CA ILE A 381 13.02 -10.63 -14.15
C ILE A 381 12.19 -11.72 -14.82
N SER A 382 11.25 -12.32 -14.09
CA SER A 382 10.32 -13.31 -14.64
C SER A 382 9.52 -12.71 -15.79
N LYS A 383 9.39 -13.45 -16.90
CA LYS A 383 8.54 -13.05 -18.02
C LYS A 383 7.10 -12.80 -17.60
N ALA A 384 6.58 -13.60 -16.67
CA ALA A 384 5.25 -13.43 -16.13
C ALA A 384 5.07 -12.13 -15.32
N TYR A 385 6.14 -11.58 -14.77
CA TYR A 385 6.08 -10.28 -14.10
C TYR A 385 5.92 -9.13 -15.11
N ILE A 386 6.62 -9.23 -16.24
CA ILE A 386 6.66 -8.19 -17.26
C ILE A 386 5.45 -8.31 -18.20
N ASP A 387 5.24 -9.49 -18.78
CA ASP A 387 4.20 -9.80 -19.75
C ASP A 387 3.39 -11.02 -19.31
N ALA A 388 2.29 -10.74 -18.68
CA ALA A 388 1.45 -11.70 -17.99
C ALA A 388 0.47 -12.46 -18.88
N ALA A 389 0.68 -12.50 -20.18
CA ALA A 389 -0.36 -13.02 -21.08
C ALA A 389 -0.74 -14.48 -20.80
N ASN A 390 0.19 -15.34 -20.31
CA ASN A 390 -0.04 -16.79 -20.27
C ASN A 390 0.60 -17.54 -19.10
N GLU A 391 1.14 -16.88 -18.07
CA GLU A 391 1.82 -17.59 -16.97
C GLU A 391 1.17 -17.30 -15.62
N ASN A 392 0.91 -18.33 -14.84
CA ASN A 392 0.47 -18.21 -13.46
C ASN A 392 1.67 -17.97 -12.54
N SER A 393 1.96 -16.70 -12.26
CA SER A 393 3.08 -16.30 -11.40
C SER A 393 2.81 -16.49 -9.91
N SER A 394 1.55 -16.63 -9.49
CA SER A 394 1.18 -16.85 -8.09
C SER A 394 1.77 -18.15 -7.52
N THR A 395 2.08 -19.12 -8.38
CA THR A 395 2.64 -20.40 -7.96
C THR A 395 4.15 -20.40 -7.74
N TYR A 396 4.88 -19.36 -8.10
CA TYR A 396 6.34 -19.37 -7.98
C TYR A 396 6.82 -19.53 -6.53
N LEU A 397 6.17 -18.82 -5.59
CA LEU A 397 6.51 -18.97 -4.19
C LEU A 397 6.08 -20.35 -3.65
N GLU A 398 4.88 -20.82 -4.04
CA GLU A 398 4.36 -22.14 -3.65
C GLU A 398 5.24 -23.29 -4.16
N ASN A 399 5.84 -23.10 -5.32
CA ASN A 399 6.76 -24.07 -5.93
C ASN A 399 8.22 -23.87 -5.49
N ASP A 400 8.46 -23.03 -4.49
CA ASP A 400 9.79 -22.75 -3.96
C ASP A 400 10.79 -22.26 -5.02
N ASN A 401 10.35 -21.43 -5.97
CA ASN A 401 11.21 -20.90 -7.01
C ASN A 401 11.06 -19.40 -7.29
N GLY A 402 10.40 -18.65 -6.40
CA GLY A 402 10.34 -17.18 -6.46
C GLY A 402 11.28 -16.55 -5.44
N PHE A 403 12.07 -15.55 -5.81
CA PHE A 403 13.04 -14.93 -4.91
C PHE A 403 12.58 -13.58 -4.35
N VAL A 404 12.42 -12.55 -5.18
CA VAL A 404 12.03 -11.21 -4.73
C VAL A 404 10.85 -10.67 -5.53
N SER A 405 9.90 -10.05 -4.81
CA SER A 405 8.76 -9.37 -5.42
C SER A 405 8.55 -7.99 -4.81
N TYR A 406 7.63 -7.21 -5.39
CA TYR A 406 7.11 -6.00 -4.80
C TYR A 406 5.62 -6.21 -4.57
N ASP A 407 5.19 -6.28 -3.31
CA ASP A 407 3.84 -6.75 -2.98
C ASP A 407 3.32 -6.08 -1.71
N TYR A 408 2.07 -6.34 -1.36
CA TYR A 408 1.49 -5.93 -0.09
C TYR A 408 2.32 -6.43 1.07
N ASN A 409 2.55 -5.54 2.02
CA ASN A 409 3.23 -5.85 3.26
C ASN A 409 2.65 -7.09 3.97
N GLN A 410 1.32 -7.22 3.96
CA GLN A 410 0.61 -8.37 4.53
C GLN A 410 0.91 -9.70 3.83
N THR A 411 1.35 -9.70 2.56
CA THR A 411 1.64 -10.93 1.81
C THR A 411 2.65 -11.82 2.52
N GLN A 412 3.68 -11.23 3.14
CA GLN A 412 4.66 -12.00 3.93
C GLN A 412 4.00 -12.82 5.04
N THR A 413 3.05 -12.22 5.78
CA THR A 413 2.35 -12.91 6.88
C THR A 413 1.60 -14.14 6.36
N VAL A 414 0.81 -13.96 5.28
CA VAL A 414 0.03 -15.05 4.69
C VAL A 414 0.94 -16.14 4.10
N MET A 415 2.00 -15.77 3.39
CA MET A 415 2.88 -16.72 2.72
C MET A 415 3.67 -17.57 3.71
N ASN A 416 4.25 -16.96 4.76
CA ASN A 416 4.94 -17.71 5.81
C ASN A 416 4.01 -18.68 6.54
N ALA A 417 2.74 -18.31 6.71
CA ALA A 417 1.77 -19.15 7.40
C ALA A 417 1.21 -20.30 6.55
N THR A 418 1.16 -20.16 5.22
CA THR A 418 0.35 -21.06 4.37
C THR A 418 1.11 -21.76 3.27
N LYS A 419 2.28 -21.26 2.87
CA LYS A 419 2.98 -21.70 1.65
C LYS A 419 4.41 -22.18 1.88
N LEU A 420 5.10 -21.64 2.90
CA LEU A 420 6.49 -21.94 3.16
C LEU A 420 6.66 -23.07 4.17
N GLN A 421 7.77 -23.78 4.09
CA GLN A 421 8.14 -24.88 4.98
C GLN A 421 8.94 -24.36 6.18
N GLU A 422 9.16 -25.23 7.18
CA GLU A 422 10.02 -24.88 8.32
C GLU A 422 11.43 -24.49 7.85
N GLY A 423 11.90 -23.34 8.31
CA GLY A 423 13.21 -22.78 7.94
C GLY A 423 13.18 -21.86 6.72
N GLU A 424 12.12 -21.88 5.93
CA GLU A 424 11.93 -20.94 4.82
C GLU A 424 11.33 -19.64 5.32
N LYS A 425 11.82 -18.51 4.80
CA LYS A 425 11.38 -17.18 5.23
C LYS A 425 11.16 -16.24 4.05
N TYR A 426 9.94 -15.70 3.95
CA TYR A 426 9.58 -14.63 3.02
C TYR A 426 9.25 -13.37 3.82
N MET A 427 10.02 -12.33 3.65
CA MET A 427 9.95 -11.17 4.51
C MET A 427 9.99 -9.86 3.71
N ALA A 428 9.25 -8.87 4.16
CA ALA A 428 9.43 -7.50 3.70
C ALA A 428 10.81 -7.01 4.15
N ILE A 429 11.56 -6.46 3.21
CA ILE A 429 12.90 -5.93 3.45
C ILE A 429 12.90 -4.40 3.36
N MET A 430 13.92 -3.77 3.91
CA MET A 430 14.09 -2.33 3.84
C MET A 430 14.03 -1.87 2.38
N VAL A 431 13.40 -0.73 2.14
CA VAL A 431 13.40 -0.10 0.81
C VAL A 431 14.83 0.25 0.38
N PRO A 432 15.15 0.17 -0.92
CA PRO A 432 16.50 0.40 -1.43
C PRO A 432 17.00 1.81 -1.18
N VAL A 433 18.31 1.95 -1.16
CA VAL A 433 18.98 3.23 -1.31
C VAL A 433 19.05 3.57 -2.79
N ALA A 434 18.50 4.70 -3.19
CA ALA A 434 18.53 5.15 -4.57
C ALA A 434 19.08 6.56 -4.66
N LYS A 435 19.63 6.91 -5.82
CA LYS A 435 19.95 8.28 -6.15
C LYS A 435 18.62 9.00 -6.42
N TRP A 436 18.26 9.91 -5.53
CA TRP A 436 17.01 10.64 -5.66
C TRP A 436 17.05 11.57 -6.88
N PHE A 437 16.11 11.37 -7.79
CA PHE A 437 15.90 12.24 -8.93
C PHE A 437 14.71 13.17 -8.67
N ASP A 438 15.00 14.44 -8.45
CA ASP A 438 14.01 15.50 -8.26
C ASP A 438 14.09 16.60 -9.33
N GLY A 439 14.94 16.39 -10.35
CA GLY A 439 15.24 17.37 -11.37
C GLY A 439 16.38 18.33 -11.00
N THR A 440 17.04 18.14 -9.85
CA THR A 440 18.23 18.93 -9.47
C THR A 440 19.52 18.16 -9.79
N GLU A 441 20.59 18.90 -10.17
CA GLU A 441 21.93 18.31 -10.32
C GLU A 441 22.48 17.84 -8.96
N GLY A 442 22.99 16.60 -8.92
CA GLY A 442 23.70 16.10 -7.75
C GLY A 442 22.85 15.39 -6.71
N GLY A 443 21.72 14.81 -7.11
CA GLY A 443 20.76 14.12 -6.22
C GLY A 443 21.35 13.38 -5.02
N VAL A 444 20.63 13.37 -3.92
CA VAL A 444 21.02 12.77 -2.64
C VAL A 444 20.72 11.27 -2.68
N PHE A 445 21.60 10.45 -2.08
CA PHE A 445 21.31 9.02 -1.88
C PHE A 445 20.41 8.84 -0.67
N MET A 446 19.24 8.26 -0.86
CA MET A 446 18.28 8.03 0.22
C MET A 446 17.36 6.87 -0.05
N ARG A 447 16.67 6.44 1.01
CA ARG A 447 15.69 5.37 0.95
C ARG A 447 14.36 5.92 0.47
N PHE A 448 13.73 5.20 -0.44
CA PHE A 448 12.52 5.68 -1.07
C PHE A 448 11.58 4.55 -1.44
N THR A 449 10.28 4.81 -1.35
CA THR A 449 9.22 3.96 -1.90
C THR A 449 8.10 4.80 -2.49
N GLU A 450 7.52 4.33 -3.58
CA GLU A 450 6.36 4.96 -4.23
C GLU A 450 5.02 4.47 -3.68
N SER A 451 5.00 3.48 -2.80
CA SER A 451 3.77 2.82 -2.40
C SER A 451 3.21 3.34 -1.09
N TRP A 452 2.54 4.46 -1.15
CA TRP A 452 1.83 5.03 -0.01
C TRP A 452 0.33 4.72 -0.09
N ARG A 453 -0.28 4.41 1.06
CA ARG A 453 -1.72 4.30 1.15
C ARG A 453 -2.37 5.66 0.93
N SER A 454 -3.38 5.66 0.10
CA SER A 454 -4.17 6.84 -0.24
C SER A 454 -5.65 6.57 -0.05
N VAL A 455 -6.45 7.62 -0.12
CA VAL A 455 -7.91 7.52 -0.17
C VAL A 455 -8.30 6.68 -1.39
N LYS A 456 -9.14 5.66 -1.19
CA LYS A 456 -9.63 4.79 -2.26
C LYS A 456 -10.67 5.51 -3.09
N THR A 457 -10.95 4.96 -4.26
CA THR A 457 -12.03 5.45 -5.15
C THR A 457 -13.42 5.03 -4.71
N ASP A 458 -13.52 4.10 -3.77
CA ASP A 458 -14.79 3.62 -3.21
C ASP A 458 -15.17 4.40 -1.96
N ALA A 459 -16.45 4.59 -1.72
CA ALA A 459 -16.94 5.38 -0.60
C ALA A 459 -18.39 5.04 -0.24
N TRP A 460 -18.91 5.63 0.85
CA TRP A 460 -20.34 5.61 1.19
C TRP A 460 -20.92 7.01 1.24
N ALA A 461 -22.15 7.10 0.78
CA ALA A 461 -22.93 8.32 0.84
C ALA A 461 -24.25 8.10 1.59
N ILE A 462 -24.80 9.17 2.12
CA ILE A 462 -26.14 9.20 2.68
C ILE A 462 -27.11 9.60 1.57
N SER A 463 -28.09 8.73 1.30
CA SER A 463 -29.15 8.99 0.33
C SER A 463 -30.12 10.06 0.88
N LYS A 464 -30.27 11.19 0.17
CA LYS A 464 -31.20 12.22 0.58
C LYS A 464 -32.66 11.71 0.57
N ALA A 465 -33.08 11.09 -0.51
CA ALA A 465 -34.43 10.53 -0.63
C ALA A 465 -34.67 9.41 0.40
N GLY A 466 -33.63 8.61 0.73
CA GLY A 466 -33.72 7.57 1.74
C GLY A 466 -34.00 8.12 3.12
N VAL A 467 -33.20 9.06 3.58
CA VAL A 467 -33.37 9.62 4.94
C VAL A 467 -34.60 10.53 5.06
N GLU A 468 -35.06 11.13 3.97
CA GLU A 468 -36.34 11.86 3.92
C GLU A 468 -37.53 10.89 4.07
N ALA A 469 -37.44 9.69 3.51
CA ALA A 469 -38.46 8.65 3.63
C ALA A 469 -38.38 7.87 4.97
N ASN A 470 -37.31 8.05 5.76
CA ASN A 470 -37.08 7.36 7.02
C ASN A 470 -36.80 8.36 8.16
N PRO A 471 -37.84 8.82 8.88
CA PRO A 471 -37.69 9.84 9.92
C PRO A 471 -36.65 9.48 10.97
N GLY A 472 -35.74 10.43 11.26
CA GLY A 472 -34.65 10.23 12.20
C GLY A 472 -33.39 9.55 11.62
N ALA A 473 -33.45 9.00 10.40
CA ALA A 473 -32.32 8.29 9.80
C ALA A 473 -31.14 9.22 9.50
N LEU A 474 -31.36 10.47 9.13
CA LEU A 474 -30.27 11.42 8.87
C LEU A 474 -29.38 11.60 10.10
N ASP A 475 -29.94 11.86 11.26
CA ASP A 475 -29.18 12.06 12.50
C ASP A 475 -28.41 10.79 12.89
N LYS A 476 -29.00 9.61 12.68
CA LYS A 476 -28.35 8.33 12.97
C LYS A 476 -27.24 8.00 11.97
N ALA A 477 -27.41 8.30 10.70
CA ALA A 477 -26.37 8.11 9.67
C ALA A 477 -25.17 9.06 9.89
N LEU A 478 -25.43 10.32 10.25
CA LEU A 478 -24.40 11.28 10.64
C LEU A 478 -23.66 10.80 11.90
N ALA A 479 -24.38 10.34 12.93
CA ALA A 479 -23.78 9.81 14.15
C ALA A 479 -22.91 8.57 13.88
N LEU A 480 -23.31 7.69 12.97
CA LEU A 480 -22.51 6.54 12.55
C LEU A 480 -21.19 7.00 11.91
N ILE A 481 -21.25 7.94 10.97
CA ILE A 481 -20.04 8.48 10.31
C ILE A 481 -19.14 9.11 11.37
N ASP A 482 -19.67 10.00 12.22
CA ASP A 482 -18.85 10.70 13.20
C ASP A 482 -18.21 9.74 14.21
N TYR A 483 -18.98 8.77 14.72
CA TYR A 483 -18.46 7.77 15.65
C TYR A 483 -17.32 6.95 15.04
N ALA A 484 -17.40 6.59 13.77
CA ALA A 484 -16.35 5.82 13.10
C ALA A 484 -14.99 6.53 13.08
N TYR A 485 -14.99 7.86 13.14
CA TYR A 485 -13.77 8.68 13.20
C TYR A 485 -13.34 9.04 14.63
N SER A 486 -14.12 8.70 15.63
CA SER A 486 -13.71 8.86 17.04
C SER A 486 -12.59 7.87 17.39
N PRO A 487 -11.76 8.12 18.41
CA PRO A 487 -10.76 7.16 18.89
C PRO A 487 -11.36 5.78 19.21
N GLU A 488 -12.51 5.76 19.88
CA GLU A 488 -13.24 4.54 20.26
C GLU A 488 -13.78 3.82 19.02
N GLY A 489 -14.31 4.57 18.05
CA GLY A 489 -14.80 4.04 16.79
C GLY A 489 -13.68 3.41 15.95
N GLN A 490 -12.50 4.02 15.89
CA GLN A 490 -11.35 3.47 15.20
C GLN A 490 -10.88 2.14 15.85
N ILE A 491 -10.91 2.04 17.18
CA ILE A 491 -10.62 0.79 17.89
C ILE A 491 -11.69 -0.26 17.56
N LEU A 492 -12.97 0.07 17.72
CA LEU A 492 -14.07 -0.86 17.44
C LEU A 492 -14.01 -1.40 16.00
N MET A 493 -13.74 -0.54 15.03
CA MET A 493 -13.66 -0.91 13.61
C MET A 493 -12.44 -1.75 13.26
N SER A 494 -11.37 -1.68 14.05
CA SER A 494 -10.15 -2.44 13.81
C SER A 494 -10.12 -3.75 14.60
N TYR A 495 -10.38 -3.67 15.90
CA TYR A 495 -10.25 -4.79 16.85
C TYR A 495 -11.56 -5.56 17.06
N GLY A 496 -12.69 -5.00 16.68
CA GLY A 496 -14.00 -5.51 17.08
C GLY A 496 -14.40 -5.05 18.48
N PRO A 497 -15.54 -5.57 19.02
CA PRO A 497 -16.01 -5.31 20.38
C PRO A 497 -15.05 -5.78 21.48
N ALA A 498 -15.29 -5.35 22.71
CA ALA A 498 -14.45 -5.63 23.89
C ALA A 498 -14.10 -7.12 24.10
N ALA A 499 -14.98 -8.04 23.70
CA ALA A 499 -14.71 -9.47 23.81
C ALA A 499 -13.54 -9.97 22.92
N PHE A 500 -13.12 -9.19 21.94
CA PHE A 500 -12.02 -9.53 21.02
C PHE A 500 -10.66 -8.95 21.45
N ILE A 501 -10.62 -8.20 22.56
CA ILE A 501 -9.41 -7.62 23.15
C ILE A 501 -9.21 -8.14 24.58
N LYS A 502 -7.97 -8.09 25.08
CA LYS A 502 -7.66 -8.43 26.48
C LYS A 502 -8.11 -7.32 27.41
N GLU A 503 -8.91 -7.67 28.40
CA GLU A 503 -9.41 -6.72 29.39
C GLU A 503 -8.24 -6.11 30.18
N GLY A 504 -8.13 -4.78 30.17
CA GLY A 504 -7.14 -4.03 30.96
C GLY A 504 -5.69 -4.16 30.49
N GLU A 505 -5.42 -4.89 29.41
CA GLU A 505 -4.08 -4.98 28.82
C GLU A 505 -3.92 -4.01 27.66
N THR A 506 -2.83 -3.24 27.70
CA THR A 506 -2.45 -2.30 26.64
C THR A 506 -0.96 -2.42 26.34
N PHE A 507 -0.54 -1.94 25.17
CA PHE A 507 0.86 -1.78 24.81
C PHE A 507 1.09 -0.41 24.16
N ILE A 508 2.33 0.06 24.16
CA ILE A 508 2.67 1.32 23.53
C ILE A 508 3.04 1.08 22.07
N PHE A 509 2.30 1.72 21.17
CA PHE A 509 2.59 1.73 19.75
C PHE A 509 2.65 3.18 19.25
N ASN A 510 3.79 3.58 18.69
CA ASN A 510 4.05 4.95 18.24
C ASN A 510 3.71 6.01 19.31
N GLY A 511 4.05 5.73 20.58
CA GLY A 511 3.81 6.63 21.71
C GLY A 511 2.37 6.69 22.22
N LYS A 512 1.45 5.90 21.62
CA LYS A 512 0.04 5.78 22.02
C LYS A 512 -0.21 4.45 22.72
N GLU A 513 -1.07 4.48 23.73
CA GLU A 513 -1.54 3.28 24.41
C GLU A 513 -2.65 2.63 23.58
N MET A 514 -2.44 1.37 23.17
CA MET A 514 -3.32 0.62 22.27
C MET A 514 -3.74 -0.70 22.92
N PRO A 515 -4.96 -1.21 22.66
CA PRO A 515 -5.42 -2.45 23.23
C PRO A 515 -4.65 -3.66 22.68
N VAL A 516 -4.54 -4.70 23.50
CA VAL A 516 -3.96 -6.00 23.12
C VAL A 516 -5.08 -6.92 22.60
N ILE A 517 -4.84 -7.57 21.47
CA ILE A 517 -5.77 -8.58 20.90
C ILE A 517 -5.85 -9.78 21.85
N ALA A 518 -7.06 -10.31 22.10
CA ALA A 518 -7.25 -11.51 22.90
C ALA A 518 -6.61 -12.73 22.22
N ASP A 519 -6.06 -13.67 23.02
CA ASP A 519 -5.41 -14.87 22.49
C ASP A 519 -6.35 -15.72 21.62
N ALA A 520 -7.64 -15.81 22.03
CA ALA A 520 -8.66 -16.49 21.25
C ALA A 520 -8.91 -15.82 19.90
N THR A 521 -8.92 -14.49 19.86
CA THR A 521 -9.07 -13.69 18.61
C THR A 521 -7.87 -13.91 17.70
N TYR A 522 -6.67 -13.92 18.26
CA TYR A 522 -5.46 -14.18 17.50
C TYR A 522 -5.45 -15.59 16.89
N ALA A 523 -5.80 -16.61 17.71
CA ALA A 523 -5.92 -17.99 17.22
C ALA A 523 -6.97 -18.12 16.11
N GLU A 524 -8.12 -17.45 16.26
CA GLU A 524 -9.19 -17.43 15.27
C GLU A 524 -8.78 -16.75 13.94
N LEU A 525 -8.02 -15.66 14.01
CA LEU A 525 -7.42 -15.02 12.83
C LEU A 525 -6.63 -16.04 11.98
N TRP A 526 -5.81 -16.86 12.64
CA TRP A 526 -5.00 -17.88 11.97
C TRP A 526 -5.84 -19.05 11.45
N ASP A 527 -6.81 -19.49 12.22
CA ASP A 527 -7.69 -20.59 11.81
C ASP A 527 -8.58 -20.20 10.61
N LYS A 528 -9.33 -19.12 10.72
CA LYS A 528 -10.36 -18.73 9.75
C LYS A 528 -9.84 -17.93 8.55
N ALA A 529 -8.84 -17.08 8.75
CA ALA A 529 -8.34 -16.18 7.71
C ALA A 529 -6.88 -16.42 7.32
N LYS A 530 -6.24 -17.48 7.86
CA LYS A 530 -4.85 -17.85 7.55
C LYS A 530 -3.88 -16.67 7.69
N GLY A 531 -4.05 -15.90 8.76
CA GLY A 531 -3.25 -14.71 9.03
C GLY A 531 -3.62 -13.47 8.20
N ASN A 532 -4.62 -13.54 7.32
CA ASN A 532 -5.09 -12.38 6.57
C ASN A 532 -5.98 -11.51 7.47
N TYR A 533 -5.36 -10.60 8.22
CA TYR A 533 -6.07 -9.74 9.18
C TYR A 533 -7.08 -8.80 8.51
N THR A 534 -6.85 -8.37 7.28
CA THR A 534 -7.82 -7.54 6.53
C THR A 534 -9.08 -8.33 6.22
N ASN A 535 -8.95 -9.58 5.76
CA ASN A 535 -10.09 -10.46 5.54
C ASN A 535 -10.77 -10.83 6.85
N TYR A 536 -10.02 -11.11 7.90
CA TYR A 536 -10.58 -11.40 9.22
C TYR A 536 -11.45 -10.24 9.73
N ALA A 537 -10.91 -9.04 9.74
CA ALA A 537 -11.64 -7.85 10.19
C ALA A 537 -12.91 -7.60 9.36
N ARG A 538 -12.85 -7.74 8.04
CA ARG A 538 -13.99 -7.49 7.14
C ARG A 538 -15.03 -8.61 7.15
N GLN A 539 -14.60 -9.87 7.12
CA GLN A 539 -15.51 -11.00 6.95
C GLN A 539 -16.12 -11.47 8.27
N TYR A 540 -15.37 -11.38 9.36
CA TYR A 540 -15.78 -11.91 10.65
C TYR A 540 -16.12 -10.81 11.67
N LEU A 541 -15.32 -9.78 11.84
CA LEU A 541 -15.62 -8.73 12.80
C LEU A 541 -16.62 -7.70 12.28
N GLY A 542 -16.66 -7.45 10.97
CA GLY A 542 -17.56 -6.48 10.36
C GLY A 542 -16.92 -5.12 10.13
N SER A 543 -15.59 -5.01 10.22
CA SER A 543 -14.89 -3.83 9.72
C SER A 543 -15.18 -3.65 8.24
N THR A 544 -15.80 -2.57 7.87
CA THR A 544 -16.16 -2.28 6.49
C THR A 544 -15.56 -0.97 6.04
N LEU A 545 -15.94 -0.56 4.88
CA LEU A 545 -15.52 0.66 4.22
C LEU A 545 -15.45 1.88 5.15
N SER A 546 -14.53 2.79 4.86
CA SER A 546 -14.50 4.15 5.38
C SER A 546 -13.93 4.33 6.77
N PHE A 547 -13.23 3.34 7.31
CA PHE A 547 -12.69 3.47 8.64
C PHE A 547 -11.17 3.42 8.62
N VAL A 548 -10.59 4.28 9.44
CA VAL A 548 -9.15 4.31 9.67
C VAL A 548 -8.76 3.03 10.36
N LYS A 549 -8.09 2.14 9.63
CA LYS A 549 -7.57 0.91 10.20
C LYS A 549 -6.40 1.22 11.13
N SER A 550 -6.38 0.64 12.31
CA SER A 550 -5.30 0.83 13.25
C SER A 550 -4.04 0.07 12.83
N GLN A 551 -2.92 0.77 12.63
CA GLN A 551 -1.60 0.16 12.41
C GLN A 551 -1.19 -0.74 13.58
N ALA A 552 -1.56 -0.39 14.80
CA ALA A 552 -1.31 -1.20 15.99
C ALA A 552 -2.02 -2.56 15.93
N PHE A 553 -3.23 -2.60 15.35
CA PHE A 553 -3.94 -3.86 15.07
C PHE A 553 -3.19 -4.68 14.02
N GLU A 554 -2.81 -4.06 12.90
CA GLU A 554 -2.03 -4.73 11.85
C GLU A 554 -0.73 -5.32 12.39
N TYR A 555 0.00 -4.53 13.20
CA TYR A 555 1.25 -4.97 13.82
C TYR A 555 1.05 -6.21 14.69
N GLN A 556 0.04 -6.24 15.54
CA GLN A 556 -0.25 -7.40 16.39
C GLN A 556 -0.65 -8.64 15.57
N CYS A 557 -1.37 -8.46 14.46
CA CYS A 557 -1.80 -9.55 13.58
C CYS A 557 -0.70 -10.08 12.67
N THR A 558 0.42 -9.37 12.54
CA THR A 558 1.52 -9.76 11.66
C THR A 558 2.29 -10.95 12.26
N HIS A 559 2.63 -11.92 11.43
CA HIS A 559 3.48 -13.05 11.82
C HIS A 559 4.83 -12.58 12.38
N GLU A 560 5.45 -13.36 13.28
CA GLU A 560 6.71 -12.96 13.92
C GLU A 560 7.82 -12.64 12.90
N VAL A 561 7.97 -13.45 11.85
CA VAL A 561 8.90 -13.16 10.75
C VAL A 561 8.56 -11.84 10.06
N GLY A 562 7.26 -11.55 9.91
CA GLY A 562 6.80 -10.29 9.34
C GLY A 562 7.07 -9.08 10.25
N LYS A 563 7.13 -9.28 11.57
CA LYS A 563 7.49 -8.20 12.51
C LYS A 563 8.96 -7.81 12.41
N GLU A 564 9.84 -8.75 12.09
CA GLU A 564 11.25 -8.45 11.83
C GLU A 564 11.40 -7.51 10.64
N GLY A 565 10.61 -7.70 9.56
CA GLY A 565 10.64 -6.86 8.37
C GLY A 565 9.62 -5.73 8.38
N ALA A 566 8.34 -6.08 8.26
CA ALA A 566 7.26 -5.13 8.05
C ALA A 566 6.96 -4.26 9.27
N GLY A 567 6.86 -4.86 10.44
CA GLY A 567 6.60 -4.12 11.68
C GLY A 567 7.73 -3.14 11.99
N TYR A 568 8.95 -3.56 11.72
CA TYR A 568 10.12 -2.73 11.85
C TYR A 568 10.06 -1.52 10.89
N ILE A 569 9.82 -1.73 9.60
CA ILE A 569 9.78 -0.65 8.61
C ILE A 569 8.64 0.31 8.91
N SER A 570 7.44 -0.20 9.21
CA SER A 570 6.28 0.64 9.57
C SER A 570 6.56 1.45 10.84
N THR A 571 7.20 0.84 11.84
CA THR A 571 7.59 1.53 13.08
C THR A 571 8.65 2.60 12.79
N ALA A 572 9.65 2.30 11.98
CA ALA A 572 10.71 3.23 11.62
C ALA A 572 10.17 4.47 10.88
N ILE A 573 9.20 4.27 9.98
CA ILE A 573 8.52 5.36 9.28
C ILE A 573 7.67 6.18 10.27
N GLY A 574 6.89 5.51 11.11
CA GLY A 574 6.08 6.18 12.14
C GLY A 574 6.89 6.98 13.16
N LEU A 575 8.15 6.58 13.41
CA LEU A 575 9.10 7.31 14.25
C LEU A 575 9.88 8.39 13.48
N GLY A 576 9.71 8.49 12.16
CA GLY A 576 10.48 9.42 11.31
C GLY A 576 11.96 9.05 11.16
N THR A 577 12.35 7.82 11.49
CA THR A 577 13.73 7.34 11.35
C THR A 577 14.06 6.89 9.93
N ILE A 578 13.05 6.50 9.15
CA ILE A 578 13.16 6.43 7.70
C ILE A 578 12.64 7.75 7.15
N LYS A 579 13.53 8.55 6.65
CA LYS A 579 13.17 9.83 6.05
C LYS A 579 12.61 9.58 4.65
N HIS A 580 11.42 10.08 4.40
CA HIS A 580 10.97 10.29 3.04
C HIS A 580 11.52 11.65 2.58
N PRO A 581 12.23 11.72 1.43
CA PRO A 581 12.84 12.98 0.98
C PRO A 581 11.84 14.13 0.94
N LEU A 582 10.62 13.83 0.59
CA LEU A 582 9.54 14.81 0.47
C LEU A 582 8.98 15.27 1.81
N LEU A 583 9.12 14.50 2.89
CA LEU A 583 8.69 14.93 4.23
C LEU A 583 9.67 15.93 4.84
N GLU A 584 10.93 15.96 4.40
CA GLU A 584 11.92 16.95 4.84
C GLU A 584 11.79 18.30 4.12
N VAL A 585 11.35 18.29 2.87
CA VAL A 585 11.03 19.51 2.11
C VAL A 585 9.69 20.11 2.57
N ALA A 586 9.06 19.46 3.48
CA ALA A 586 7.65 19.53 3.68
C ALA A 586 7.21 20.50 4.79
N GLU A 587 7.31 21.70 4.57
CA GLU A 587 6.20 22.58 4.93
C GLU A 587 4.93 22.29 4.09
N ASN A 588 4.97 21.33 3.17
CA ASN A 588 3.89 20.96 2.28
C ASN A 588 3.33 19.56 2.62
N PRO A 589 2.14 19.47 3.24
CA PRO A 589 1.55 18.21 3.68
C PRO A 589 1.06 17.29 2.55
N TRP A 590 1.25 17.68 1.29
CA TRP A 590 0.71 16.99 0.13
C TRP A 590 1.66 16.01 -0.56
N TYR A 591 2.92 15.97 -0.16
CA TYR A 591 3.96 15.30 -0.93
C TYR A 591 3.83 13.81 -1.09
N THR A 592 3.28 13.12 -0.11
CA THR A 592 3.21 11.66 -0.11
C THR A 592 2.04 11.11 -0.89
N SER A 593 1.02 11.94 -1.15
CA SER A 593 -0.18 11.50 -1.84
C SER A 593 -0.80 12.62 -2.66
N ILE A 594 -1.12 12.32 -3.91
CA ILE A 594 -1.96 13.17 -4.73
C ILE A 594 -3.42 12.82 -4.42
N PRO A 595 -4.32 13.80 -4.31
CA PRO A 595 -5.74 13.51 -4.19
C PRO A 595 -6.20 12.56 -5.29
N THR A 596 -6.92 11.51 -4.92
CA THR A 596 -7.41 10.49 -5.86
C THR A 596 -8.27 11.10 -6.97
N VAL A 597 -8.94 12.21 -6.68
CA VAL A 597 -9.73 12.98 -7.64
C VAL A 597 -9.21 14.41 -7.67
N LEU A 598 -8.68 14.83 -8.82
CA LEU A 598 -8.41 16.23 -9.10
C LEU A 598 -9.64 16.81 -9.83
N PRO A 599 -10.38 17.75 -9.23
CA PRO A 599 -11.64 18.24 -9.76
C PRO A 599 -11.39 19.14 -10.97
N ASN A 600 -11.42 18.55 -12.15
CA ASN A 600 -11.48 19.27 -13.41
C ASN A 600 -12.93 19.56 -13.79
N SER A 601 -13.19 20.72 -14.37
CA SER A 601 -14.48 20.99 -14.99
C SER A 601 -14.74 20.02 -16.16
N LYS A 602 -16.02 19.87 -16.53
CA LYS A 602 -16.36 18.96 -17.65
C LYS A 602 -15.59 19.29 -18.95
N PRO A 603 -15.48 20.56 -19.40
CA PRO A 603 -14.67 20.89 -20.57
C PRO A 603 -13.18 20.54 -20.41
N GLU A 604 -12.59 20.71 -19.20
CA GLU A 604 -11.21 20.33 -18.92
C GLU A 604 -11.05 18.80 -18.98
N THR A 605 -12.02 18.06 -18.43
CA THR A 605 -12.05 16.59 -18.48
C THR A 605 -12.18 16.08 -19.92
N ASP A 606 -13.10 16.67 -20.70
CA ASP A 606 -13.26 16.34 -22.13
C ASP A 606 -11.98 16.60 -22.92
N MET A 607 -11.26 17.69 -22.62
CA MET A 607 -9.97 18.00 -23.22
C MET A 607 -8.89 16.97 -22.83
N ILE A 608 -8.78 16.61 -21.54
CA ILE A 608 -7.86 15.57 -21.06
C ILE A 608 -8.14 14.24 -21.79
N ASN A 609 -9.40 13.84 -21.90
CA ASN A 609 -9.79 12.60 -22.57
C ASN A 609 -9.55 12.65 -24.09
N SER A 610 -9.41 13.82 -24.70
CA SER A 610 -9.10 13.97 -26.12
C SER A 610 -7.61 13.71 -26.45
N TYR A 611 -6.74 13.70 -25.47
CA TYR A 611 -5.32 13.36 -25.65
C TYR A 611 -5.16 11.84 -25.73
N ALA A 612 -5.33 11.29 -26.93
CA ALA A 612 -5.49 9.86 -27.17
C ALA A 612 -4.39 8.99 -26.53
N GLU A 613 -3.13 9.40 -26.65
CA GLU A 613 -1.97 8.69 -26.14
C GLU A 613 -1.90 8.67 -24.60
N LEU A 614 -2.39 9.73 -23.94
CA LEU A 614 -2.38 9.90 -22.49
C LEU A 614 -3.71 9.48 -21.84
N SER A 615 -4.73 9.18 -22.62
CA SER A 615 -6.04 8.76 -22.11
C SER A 615 -5.95 7.38 -21.43
N ALA A 616 -6.99 7.01 -20.68
CA ALA A 616 -7.07 5.74 -19.96
C ALA A 616 -6.90 4.51 -20.87
N ASN A 617 -7.22 4.62 -22.16
CA ASN A 617 -7.04 3.58 -23.17
C ASN A 617 -5.86 3.84 -24.12
N GLY A 618 -5.00 4.80 -23.80
CA GLY A 618 -3.85 5.20 -24.61
C GLY A 618 -2.60 4.37 -24.33
N LYS A 619 -1.44 4.98 -24.64
CA LYS A 619 -0.11 4.34 -24.57
C LYS A 619 0.37 3.98 -23.15
N PHE A 620 -0.34 4.39 -22.12
CA PHE A 620 -0.01 4.11 -20.73
C PHE A 620 -1.13 3.34 -20.01
N SER A 621 -1.98 2.66 -20.79
CA SER A 621 -3.09 1.89 -20.22
C SER A 621 -2.60 0.81 -19.26
N SER A 622 -3.19 0.77 -18.06
CA SER A 622 -2.94 -0.29 -17.08
C SER A 622 -3.86 -1.50 -17.26
N GLY A 623 -4.88 -1.39 -18.14
CA GLY A 623 -5.89 -2.44 -18.34
C GLY A 623 -5.34 -3.72 -18.96
N LYS A 624 -6.09 -4.81 -18.80
CA LYS A 624 -5.75 -6.12 -19.39
C LYS A 624 -5.78 -6.00 -20.93
N GLY A 625 -4.66 -6.30 -21.58
CA GLY A 625 -4.51 -6.24 -23.04
C GLY A 625 -4.33 -4.82 -23.59
N GLY A 626 -4.27 -3.78 -22.73
CA GLY A 626 -3.94 -2.42 -23.16
C GLY A 626 -2.47 -2.28 -23.50
N GLU A 627 -2.17 -1.45 -24.50
CA GLU A 627 -0.79 -1.03 -24.76
C GLU A 627 -0.24 -0.28 -23.55
N ASN A 628 1.01 -0.57 -23.19
CA ASN A 628 1.68 0.17 -22.15
C ASN A 628 3.15 0.38 -22.55
N LEU A 629 3.49 1.61 -22.86
CA LEU A 629 4.83 1.97 -23.33
C LEU A 629 5.92 1.58 -22.31
N PHE A 630 5.66 1.68 -21.02
CA PHE A 630 6.64 1.31 -20.00
C PHE A 630 6.94 -0.20 -20.05
N VAL A 631 5.89 -1.02 -20.20
CA VAL A 631 6.06 -2.47 -20.39
C VAL A 631 6.81 -2.76 -21.69
N ASP A 632 6.45 -2.10 -22.77
CA ASP A 632 7.11 -2.30 -24.08
C ASP A 632 8.60 -1.99 -24.02
N ILE A 633 8.99 -0.91 -23.35
CA ILE A 633 10.41 -0.58 -23.15
C ILE A 633 11.13 -1.67 -22.34
N ILE A 634 10.54 -2.15 -21.25
CA ILE A 634 11.14 -3.21 -20.42
C ILE A 634 11.29 -4.51 -21.22
N VAL A 635 10.30 -4.89 -22.04
CA VAL A 635 10.28 -6.17 -22.78
C VAL A 635 11.16 -6.10 -24.03
N LYS A 636 11.04 -5.02 -24.81
CA LYS A 636 11.60 -4.93 -26.16
C LYS A 636 12.84 -4.05 -26.27
N GLY A 637 13.12 -3.25 -25.24
CA GLY A 637 14.08 -2.16 -25.28
C GLY A 637 13.48 -0.86 -25.83
N ALA A 638 14.14 0.24 -25.53
CA ALA A 638 13.73 1.57 -26.00
C ALA A 638 14.05 1.75 -27.49
N GLU A 639 13.07 2.20 -28.28
CA GLU A 639 13.28 2.55 -29.69
C GLU A 639 13.89 3.97 -29.86
N LYS A 640 13.76 4.79 -28.82
CA LYS A 640 14.22 6.18 -28.76
C LYS A 640 15.12 6.41 -27.57
N SER A 641 15.94 7.44 -27.57
CA SER A 641 16.64 7.86 -26.36
C SER A 641 15.63 8.32 -25.29
N ALA A 642 16.06 8.33 -24.04
CA ALA A 642 15.21 8.77 -22.94
C ALA A 642 14.72 10.22 -23.12
N GLU A 643 15.59 11.10 -23.60
CA GLU A 643 15.29 12.50 -23.91
C GLU A 643 14.28 12.63 -25.05
N GLU A 644 14.46 11.84 -26.13
CA GLU A 644 13.55 11.88 -27.29
C GLU A 644 12.16 11.37 -26.89
N GLN A 645 12.08 10.33 -26.06
CA GLN A 645 10.81 9.79 -25.60
C GLN A 645 10.09 10.78 -24.68
N ALA A 646 10.78 11.38 -23.73
CA ALA A 646 10.23 12.41 -22.84
C ALA A 646 9.75 13.64 -23.63
N ALA A 647 10.52 14.08 -24.62
CA ALA A 647 10.16 15.20 -25.48
C ALA A 647 8.93 14.91 -26.35
N GLU A 648 8.79 13.69 -26.85
CA GLU A 648 7.60 13.27 -27.62
C GLU A 648 6.34 13.32 -26.77
N VAL A 649 6.39 12.75 -25.56
CA VAL A 649 5.26 12.79 -24.62
C VAL A 649 4.88 14.22 -24.26
N THR A 650 5.89 15.04 -23.95
CA THR A 650 5.69 16.44 -23.56
C THR A 650 5.08 17.27 -24.69
N GLY A 651 5.56 17.08 -25.94
CA GLY A 651 5.16 17.84 -27.11
C GLY A 651 4.06 17.18 -27.94
N ALA A 652 4.42 16.13 -28.71
CA ALA A 652 3.54 15.51 -29.69
C ALA A 652 2.31 14.87 -29.10
N TRP A 653 2.40 14.34 -27.87
CA TRP A 653 1.28 13.70 -27.16
C TRP A 653 0.57 14.65 -26.18
N HIS A 654 0.83 15.96 -26.28
CA HIS A 654 0.18 16.99 -25.48
C HIS A 654 0.41 16.90 -23.96
N GLY A 655 1.49 16.25 -23.50
CA GLY A 655 1.82 16.11 -22.08
C GLY A 655 1.89 17.44 -21.34
N LYS A 656 2.47 18.47 -21.94
CA LYS A 656 2.52 19.82 -21.36
C LYS A 656 1.12 20.41 -21.09
N GLN A 657 0.20 20.23 -22.03
CA GLN A 657 -1.19 20.71 -21.89
C GLN A 657 -1.95 19.89 -20.83
N TYR A 658 -1.77 18.56 -20.86
CA TYR A 658 -2.33 17.65 -19.85
C TYR A 658 -1.88 18.09 -18.45
N LEU A 659 -0.58 18.24 -18.21
CA LEU A 659 -0.03 18.63 -16.93
C LEU A 659 -0.52 20.01 -16.47
N ALA A 660 -0.62 20.99 -17.39
CA ALA A 660 -1.14 22.31 -17.06
C ALA A 660 -2.60 22.27 -16.58
N LEU A 661 -3.45 21.41 -17.15
CA LEU A 661 -4.83 21.21 -16.68
C LEU A 661 -4.87 20.59 -15.29
N ARG A 662 -4.01 19.60 -15.02
CA ARG A 662 -3.91 18.97 -13.70
C ARG A 662 -3.37 19.93 -12.64
N GLN A 663 -2.35 20.74 -12.98
CA GLN A 663 -1.83 21.79 -12.11
C GLN A 663 -2.87 22.88 -11.83
N SER A 664 -3.69 23.23 -12.80
CA SER A 664 -4.81 24.18 -12.61
C SER A 664 -5.84 23.64 -11.62
N ALA A 665 -6.24 22.37 -11.78
CA ALA A 665 -7.17 21.70 -10.87
C ALA A 665 -6.61 21.65 -9.44
N TRP A 666 -5.34 21.27 -9.28
CA TRP A 666 -4.64 21.28 -8.00
C TRP A 666 -4.63 22.64 -7.33
N LYS A 667 -4.27 23.70 -8.06
CA LYS A 667 -4.25 25.07 -7.54
C LYS A 667 -5.61 25.53 -7.06
N LYS A 668 -6.69 25.23 -7.81
CA LYS A 668 -8.07 25.54 -7.40
C LYS A 668 -8.42 24.84 -6.09
N LEU A 669 -8.06 23.54 -5.98
CA LEU A 669 -8.32 22.72 -4.82
C LEU A 669 -7.63 23.26 -3.56
N VAL A 670 -6.34 23.57 -3.64
CA VAL A 670 -5.55 24.12 -2.53
C VAL A 670 -6.05 25.52 -2.15
N SER A 671 -6.29 26.40 -3.13
CA SER A 671 -6.80 27.75 -2.86
C SER A 671 -8.14 27.73 -2.11
N TYR A 672 -9.02 26.82 -2.48
CA TYR A 672 -10.27 26.63 -1.74
C TYR A 672 -10.02 26.14 -0.32
N TYR A 673 -9.19 25.11 -0.17
CA TYR A 673 -8.85 24.56 1.17
C TYR A 673 -8.29 25.65 2.10
N GLU A 674 -7.37 26.47 1.62
CA GLU A 674 -6.77 27.56 2.40
C GLU A 674 -7.78 28.67 2.75
N SER A 675 -8.77 28.88 1.89
CA SER A 675 -9.82 29.89 2.14
C SER A 675 -10.81 29.47 3.24
N VAL A 676 -10.91 28.17 3.55
CA VAL A 676 -11.84 27.62 4.55
C VAL A 676 -11.14 27.09 5.81
N LYS A 677 -9.82 27.17 5.86
CA LYS A 677 -8.97 26.85 7.02
C LYS A 677 -9.02 27.98 8.05
#